data_79d3a58e7080f9de111807218b68da5c
#
_entry.id   79d3a58e7080f9de111807218b68da5c
#
_cell.length_a   1.000
_cell.length_b   1.000
_cell.length_c   1.000
_cell.angle_alpha   90.00
_cell.angle_beta   90.00
_cell.angle_gamma   90.00
#
_symmetry.space_group_name_H-M   'P 1'
#
loop_
_entity.id
_entity.type
_entity.pdbx_description
1 polymer ?
#
loop_
_entity_poly.entity_id
_entity_poly.type
_entity_poly.pdbx_seq_one_letter_code
_entity_poly.pdbx_strand_id
1 'polypeptide(L)'
;MGFQVSPGVEVKEIDLTGIIPTLSTSTGACVGQFTWGPVNYRTLIDQETKLYNTFGKPETNTYVSFFTAANFLAYGNNLRVVRVANSASNNAVSGGNTNALLIANEQIYEQTYYTGAGTFGEFAARYPGAKGNSLKVSVCGSRTAYASNASAQAVLLGGSLNTANHVIGDAKTGNTKIFLNGSANTHVKAGDWIHFGNTSRGTKYKVTFANLTMYTFTPALTANVAANTVIQRQWEYYDQFDGAPGTSSYVLNKFGKNDELHLIVVDENGLFTGVPGTVLEKYSHASKASDNKDDTGTSKYYPKVLFEQSKYIYWGDHDTNGTNWGSEALNTTFTDVSLPRRLSLNGGTDQVVTAGALQLGWDLFANADVVDASLLMAGDADLTLSNYIIQSVAEVRKDAVAFVSPPRSVCVNNIGSEADDVVLYRNGTVDENGDVVTAGLTSSSYGFMDSGWKYQYDKYNDTYRFLPLNGDMAGLCARTDKTRDPWFSPGGFNRGQIKNVVRMSWNPGQTERDVLYTSGVNPVVSFPGEGTILYGDKTLQTKPSAFDRINVRRLFIILEKAIARAAKYSLFEFNDEFTRAQFVSMVDPFLRDIQGRRGIFDYRVVCDTTNNTGEVIDSNRFIGDIYIKPARSINFILLNFVAVRTGVSFDEVVGKF
;
A
#
# COMPACT_ATOMS: atom_id res chain seq x y z
N MET A 1 23.85 48.63 -3.78
CA MET A 1 25.18 48.18 -3.26
C MET A 1 26.10 49.37 -3.42
N GLY A 2 26.61 49.90 -2.31
CA GLY A 2 27.50 51.07 -2.35
C GLY A 2 28.91 50.61 -2.75
N PHE A 3 29.46 51.23 -3.77
CA PHE A 3 30.87 51.08 -4.11
C PHE A 3 31.74 51.65 -2.99
N GLN A 4 32.77 50.90 -2.59
CA GLN A 4 33.77 51.41 -1.66
C GLN A 4 34.56 52.52 -2.33
N VAL A 5 34.51 53.73 -1.81
CA VAL A 5 35.16 54.92 -2.39
C VAL A 5 36.57 55.18 -1.87
N SER A 6 36.97 54.48 -0.81
CA SER A 6 38.32 54.54 -0.25
C SER A 6 39.13 53.28 -0.61
N PRO A 7 40.50 53.38 -0.69
CA PRO A 7 41.31 52.19 -0.91
C PRO A 7 41.09 51.15 0.22
N GLY A 8 40.65 49.98 -0.16
CA GLY A 8 40.39 48.86 0.76
C GLY A 8 40.23 47.55 -0.03
N VAL A 9 40.30 46.43 0.67
CA VAL A 9 40.09 45.08 0.08
C VAL A 9 38.67 44.67 0.41
N GLU A 10 37.85 44.53 -0.62
CA GLU A 10 36.50 43.96 -0.51
C GLU A 10 36.66 42.42 -0.65
N VAL A 11 36.36 41.68 0.40
CA VAL A 11 36.33 40.21 0.38
C VAL A 11 34.89 39.80 0.06
N LYS A 12 34.69 39.23 -1.11
CA LYS A 12 33.40 38.64 -1.51
C LYS A 12 33.53 37.12 -1.43
N GLU A 13 32.86 36.50 -0.48
CA GLU A 13 32.70 35.04 -0.49
C GLU A 13 31.66 34.67 -1.53
N ILE A 14 32.08 33.99 -2.57
CA ILE A 14 31.20 33.36 -3.54
C ILE A 14 31.28 31.86 -3.24
N ASP A 15 30.23 31.32 -2.62
CA ASP A 15 30.11 29.88 -2.43
C ASP A 15 29.76 29.23 -3.78
N LEU A 16 30.77 28.64 -4.42
CA LEU A 16 30.66 27.88 -5.65
C LEU A 16 30.60 26.36 -5.38
N THR A 17 30.53 25.95 -4.11
CA THR A 17 30.38 24.55 -3.75
C THR A 17 28.95 24.09 -4.01
N GLY A 18 28.72 23.61 -5.24
CA GLY A 18 27.57 22.79 -5.53
C GLY A 18 27.64 21.51 -4.71
N ILE A 19 26.94 21.45 -3.58
CA ILE A 19 26.88 20.25 -2.75
C ILE A 19 26.06 19.20 -3.51
N ILE A 20 26.68 18.05 -3.82
CA ILE A 20 25.97 16.90 -4.35
C ILE A 20 25.05 16.38 -3.23
N PRO A 21 23.72 16.43 -3.41
CA PRO A 21 22.80 16.02 -2.36
C PRO A 21 22.93 14.52 -2.08
N THR A 22 22.93 14.15 -0.82
CA THR A 22 22.82 12.74 -0.41
C THR A 22 21.49 12.17 -0.87
N LEU A 23 21.54 11.13 -1.70
CA LEU A 23 20.38 10.47 -2.27
C LEU A 23 20.03 9.21 -1.47
N SER A 24 18.75 8.99 -1.25
CA SER A 24 18.26 7.73 -0.68
C SER A 24 18.26 6.64 -1.75
N THR A 25 18.95 5.54 -1.47
CA THR A 25 18.93 4.31 -2.29
C THR A 25 18.15 3.19 -1.60
N SER A 26 17.49 3.50 -0.50
CA SER A 26 16.76 2.57 0.33
C SER A 26 15.25 2.53 0.05
N THR A 27 14.78 3.24 -0.99
CA THR A 27 13.38 3.22 -1.39
C THR A 27 13.06 1.90 -2.08
N GLY A 28 12.19 1.10 -1.46
CA GLY A 28 11.66 -0.14 -2.01
C GLY A 28 10.43 0.08 -2.91
N ALA A 29 10.21 -0.82 -3.85
CA ALA A 29 8.99 -0.91 -4.64
C ALA A 29 8.46 -2.35 -4.64
N CYS A 30 7.14 -2.48 -4.46
CA CYS A 30 6.43 -3.75 -4.49
C CYS A 30 5.13 -3.59 -5.26
N VAL A 31 4.87 -4.52 -6.18
CA VAL A 31 3.62 -4.61 -6.93
C VAL A 31 2.98 -5.95 -6.61
N GLY A 32 1.69 -5.94 -6.31
CA GLY A 32 1.02 -7.20 -5.98
C GLY A 32 -0.48 -7.08 -5.77
N GLN A 33 -1.09 -8.21 -5.46
CA GLN A 33 -2.49 -8.31 -5.12
C GLN A 33 -2.70 -8.10 -3.62
N PHE A 34 -3.71 -7.28 -3.28
CA PHE A 34 -4.12 -7.00 -1.89
C PHE A 34 -5.63 -7.01 -1.79
N THR A 35 -6.16 -7.20 -0.58
CA THR A 35 -7.60 -7.31 -0.34
C THR A 35 -8.35 -5.98 -0.43
N TRP A 36 -7.67 -4.86 -0.22
CA TRP A 36 -8.23 -3.52 -0.19
C TRP A 36 -7.22 -2.49 -0.68
N GLY A 37 -7.62 -1.22 -0.85
CA GLY A 37 -6.73 -0.11 -1.16
C GLY A 37 -6.74 0.32 -2.64
N PRO A 38 -6.08 1.45 -2.95
CA PRO A 38 -6.08 2.02 -4.29
C PRO A 38 -5.37 1.10 -5.30
N VAL A 39 -5.98 0.94 -6.47
CA VAL A 39 -5.46 0.13 -7.57
C VAL A 39 -4.69 1.03 -8.54
N ASN A 40 -3.56 0.55 -9.05
CA ASN A 40 -2.68 1.25 -10.00
C ASN A 40 -2.26 2.65 -9.50
N TYR A 41 -2.04 2.75 -8.20
CA TYR A 41 -1.58 3.97 -7.54
C TYR A 41 -0.41 3.68 -6.59
N ARG A 42 0.65 4.48 -6.67
CA ARG A 42 1.86 4.33 -5.85
C ARG A 42 1.64 4.87 -4.46
N THR A 43 1.43 4.01 -3.50
CA THR A 43 1.21 4.39 -2.10
C THR A 43 2.50 4.29 -1.29
N LEU A 44 2.85 5.35 -0.58
CA LEU A 44 4.00 5.35 0.34
C LEU A 44 3.63 4.70 1.67
N ILE A 45 4.37 3.66 2.01
CA ILE A 45 4.21 2.88 3.25
C ILE A 45 5.52 2.91 4.04
N ASP A 46 5.45 3.33 5.28
CA ASP A 46 6.59 3.51 6.19
C ASP A 46 6.65 2.44 7.29
N GLN A 47 5.54 1.74 7.54
CA GLN A 47 5.44 0.72 8.58
C GLN A 47 4.36 -0.33 8.25
N GLU A 48 4.49 -1.52 8.84
CA GLU A 48 3.57 -2.64 8.63
C GLU A 48 2.12 -2.31 9.03
N THR A 49 1.92 -1.52 10.09
CA THR A 49 0.57 -1.09 10.52
C THR A 49 -0.13 -0.25 9.45
N LYS A 50 0.61 0.64 8.77
CA LYS A 50 0.07 1.43 7.67
C LYS A 50 -0.23 0.56 6.45
N LEU A 51 0.62 -0.45 6.17
CA LEU A 51 0.36 -1.45 5.12
C LEU A 51 -0.98 -2.17 5.38
N TYR A 52 -1.17 -2.66 6.60
CA TYR A 52 -2.42 -3.32 7.01
C TYR A 52 -3.63 -2.39 6.91
N ASN A 53 -3.53 -1.16 7.42
CA ASN A 53 -4.65 -0.21 7.40
C ASN A 53 -5.03 0.23 5.99
N THR A 54 -4.07 0.28 5.07
CA THR A 54 -4.30 0.71 3.68
C THR A 54 -4.75 -0.43 2.79
N PHE A 55 -4.10 -1.61 2.90
CA PHE A 55 -4.30 -2.71 1.97
C PHE A 55 -5.04 -3.92 2.56
N GLY A 56 -5.41 -3.83 3.82
CA GLY A 56 -6.18 -4.84 4.53
C GLY A 56 -5.36 -6.04 5.02
N LYS A 57 -6.06 -6.98 5.63
CA LYS A 57 -5.51 -8.22 6.17
C LYS A 57 -5.01 -9.13 5.03
N PRO A 58 -3.84 -9.80 5.18
CA PRO A 58 -3.41 -10.80 4.21
C PRO A 58 -4.36 -12.02 4.21
N GLU A 59 -4.72 -12.49 3.04
CA GLU A 59 -5.56 -13.66 2.80
C GLU A 59 -4.80 -14.71 1.98
N THR A 60 -5.45 -15.84 1.70
CA THR A 60 -4.81 -16.97 1.00
C THR A 60 -4.22 -16.59 -0.37
N ASN A 61 -4.82 -15.62 -1.06
CA ASN A 61 -4.37 -15.19 -2.39
C ASN A 61 -3.48 -13.94 -2.36
N THR A 62 -3.35 -13.27 -1.22
CA THR A 62 -2.67 -11.98 -1.12
C THR A 62 -1.50 -11.98 -0.14
N TYR A 63 -1.33 -13.07 0.63
CA TYR A 63 -0.33 -13.11 1.70
C TYR A 63 1.10 -12.95 1.18
N VAL A 64 1.43 -13.46 0.00
CA VAL A 64 2.79 -13.33 -0.57
C VAL A 64 3.11 -11.86 -0.81
N SER A 65 2.25 -11.12 -1.50
CA SER A 65 2.44 -9.69 -1.75
C SER A 65 2.51 -8.88 -0.45
N PHE A 66 1.60 -9.17 0.49
CA PHE A 66 1.58 -8.49 1.78
C PHE A 66 2.86 -8.72 2.58
N PHE A 67 3.31 -9.98 2.73
CA PHE A 67 4.49 -10.30 3.52
C PHE A 67 5.80 -9.96 2.81
N THR A 68 5.85 -9.94 1.47
CA THR A 68 7.01 -9.38 0.75
C THR A 68 7.21 -7.92 1.15
N ALA A 69 6.15 -7.12 1.14
CA ALA A 69 6.17 -5.74 1.59
C ALA A 69 6.49 -5.61 3.10
N ALA A 70 5.84 -6.41 3.96
CA ALA A 70 6.04 -6.39 5.41
C ALA A 70 7.45 -6.83 5.82
N ASN A 71 8.03 -7.81 5.14
CA ASN A 71 9.40 -8.25 5.40
C ASN A 71 10.42 -7.16 5.06
N PHE A 72 10.24 -6.43 3.95
CA PHE A 72 11.06 -5.24 3.66
C PHE A 72 10.93 -4.19 4.78
N LEU A 73 9.70 -3.90 5.23
CA LEU A 73 9.44 -2.92 6.29
C LEU A 73 10.03 -3.30 7.65
N ALA A 74 10.39 -4.57 7.86
CA ALA A 74 11.14 -4.98 9.05
C ALA A 74 12.58 -4.44 9.09
N TYR A 75 13.13 -3.98 7.96
CA TYR A 75 14.49 -3.44 7.82
C TYR A 75 14.52 -1.97 7.43
N GLY A 76 13.56 -1.53 6.59
CA GLY A 76 13.45 -0.18 6.04
C GLY A 76 12.10 0.47 6.35
N ASN A 77 11.95 1.74 6.03
CA ASN A 77 10.74 2.53 6.28
C ASN A 77 10.30 3.37 5.07
N ASN A 78 10.81 3.09 3.89
CA ASN A 78 10.47 3.82 2.67
C ASN A 78 10.11 2.82 1.57
N LEU A 79 8.83 2.46 1.49
CA LEU A 79 8.31 1.48 0.56
C LEU A 79 7.18 2.09 -0.28
N ARG A 80 7.27 1.96 -1.60
CA ARG A 80 6.19 2.25 -2.53
C ARG A 80 5.46 0.96 -2.89
N VAL A 81 4.18 0.89 -2.57
CA VAL A 81 3.34 -0.27 -2.86
C VAL A 81 2.32 0.10 -3.93
N VAL A 82 2.17 -0.76 -4.92
CA VAL A 82 1.10 -0.68 -5.93
C VAL A 82 0.24 -1.93 -5.84
N ARG A 83 -1.03 -1.74 -5.51
CA ARG A 83 -2.04 -2.78 -5.67
C ARG A 83 -2.44 -2.87 -7.13
N VAL A 84 -2.51 -4.09 -7.64
CA VAL A 84 -3.09 -4.37 -8.96
C VAL A 84 -4.38 -5.17 -8.80
N ALA A 85 -5.31 -4.98 -9.72
CA ALA A 85 -6.55 -5.74 -9.83
C ALA A 85 -6.80 -6.10 -11.30
N ASN A 86 -7.56 -7.15 -11.50
CA ASN A 86 -8.05 -7.48 -12.85
C ASN A 86 -9.06 -6.43 -13.31
N SER A 87 -9.07 -6.10 -14.59
CA SER A 87 -10.02 -5.14 -15.17
C SER A 87 -11.49 -5.57 -15.07
N ALA A 88 -11.74 -6.85 -14.82
CA ALA A 88 -13.08 -7.40 -14.56
C ALA A 88 -13.46 -7.43 -13.05
N SER A 89 -12.61 -6.93 -12.17
CA SER A 89 -12.96 -6.74 -10.75
C SER A 89 -13.91 -5.55 -10.59
N ASN A 90 -14.87 -5.64 -9.68
CA ASN A 90 -15.89 -4.61 -9.49
C ASN A 90 -15.89 -4.05 -8.06
N ASN A 91 -16.25 -2.77 -7.95
CA ASN A 91 -16.60 -2.16 -6.65
C ASN A 91 -17.99 -2.63 -6.22
N ALA A 92 -18.18 -2.86 -4.93
CA ALA A 92 -19.52 -3.06 -4.37
C ALA A 92 -20.31 -1.75 -4.42
N VAL A 93 -21.61 -1.82 -4.73
CA VAL A 93 -22.47 -0.65 -4.93
C VAL A 93 -23.80 -0.80 -4.19
N SER A 94 -24.46 0.32 -3.91
CA SER A 94 -25.73 0.36 -3.16
C SER A 94 -26.97 0.09 -4.04
N GLY A 95 -26.81 0.08 -5.35
CA GLY A 95 -27.92 -0.13 -6.31
C GLY A 95 -27.48 0.14 -7.73
N GLY A 96 -28.46 0.17 -8.66
CA GLY A 96 -28.17 0.42 -10.08
C GLY A 96 -27.51 -0.74 -10.82
N ASN A 97 -26.74 -0.44 -11.85
CA ASN A 97 -26.02 -1.44 -12.62
C ASN A 97 -24.72 -1.83 -11.93
N THR A 98 -24.67 -3.02 -11.36
CA THR A 98 -23.50 -3.57 -10.67
C THR A 98 -22.44 -4.11 -11.63
N ASN A 99 -22.76 -4.23 -12.92
CA ASN A 99 -21.87 -4.82 -13.91
C ASN A 99 -20.77 -3.83 -14.31
N ALA A 100 -19.53 -4.27 -14.20
CA ALA A 100 -18.32 -3.61 -14.69
C ALA A 100 -18.02 -2.21 -14.10
N LEU A 101 -18.48 -1.89 -12.88
CA LEU A 101 -18.02 -0.68 -12.21
C LEU A 101 -16.64 -0.91 -11.61
N LEU A 102 -15.61 -0.28 -12.16
CA LEU A 102 -14.25 -0.30 -11.65
C LEU A 102 -13.78 1.11 -11.32
N ILE A 103 -13.95 1.52 -10.07
CA ILE A 103 -13.32 2.73 -9.52
C ILE A 103 -11.99 2.32 -8.91
N ALA A 104 -10.92 2.40 -9.70
CA ALA A 104 -9.62 1.89 -9.32
C ALA A 104 -8.97 2.71 -8.19
N ASN A 105 -9.10 4.04 -8.25
CA ASN A 105 -8.50 4.97 -7.29
C ASN A 105 -9.26 6.30 -7.29
N GLU A 106 -8.82 7.21 -6.43
CA GLU A 106 -9.41 8.53 -6.25
C GLU A 106 -9.41 9.39 -7.52
N GLN A 107 -8.34 9.33 -8.31
CA GLN A 107 -8.23 10.08 -9.55
C GLN A 107 -9.31 9.67 -10.58
N ILE A 108 -9.56 8.37 -10.73
CA ILE A 108 -10.62 7.84 -11.62
C ILE A 108 -12.00 8.27 -11.11
N TYR A 109 -12.22 8.22 -9.79
CA TYR A 109 -13.47 8.70 -9.21
C TYR A 109 -13.69 10.19 -9.49
N GLU A 110 -12.70 11.03 -9.24
CA GLU A 110 -12.77 12.48 -9.44
C GLU A 110 -13.05 12.84 -10.90
N GLN A 111 -12.38 12.18 -11.84
CA GLN A 111 -12.54 12.45 -13.27
C GLN A 111 -13.87 12.00 -13.86
N THR A 112 -14.46 10.92 -13.31
CA THR A 112 -15.57 10.24 -13.98
C THR A 112 -16.88 10.30 -13.19
N TYR A 113 -16.84 10.22 -11.85
CA TYR A 113 -18.01 9.96 -11.02
C TYR A 113 -18.33 11.06 -10.01
N TYR A 114 -17.41 11.97 -9.73
CA TYR A 114 -17.55 12.99 -8.69
C TYR A 114 -18.75 13.91 -8.88
N THR A 115 -19.22 14.12 -10.11
CA THR A 115 -20.37 14.99 -10.42
C THR A 115 -21.73 14.32 -10.19
N GLY A 116 -21.76 13.05 -9.78
CA GLY A 116 -22.99 12.34 -9.52
C GLY A 116 -23.70 11.84 -10.78
N ALA A 117 -23.13 10.87 -11.47
CA ALA A 117 -23.72 10.29 -12.68
C ALA A 117 -24.67 9.11 -12.42
N GLY A 118 -24.97 8.78 -11.17
CA GLY A 118 -26.08 7.94 -10.70
C GLY A 118 -26.21 6.49 -11.21
N THR A 119 -25.24 5.97 -11.96
CA THR A 119 -25.38 4.65 -12.62
C THR A 119 -25.22 3.46 -11.66
N PHE A 120 -24.66 3.68 -10.48
CA PHE A 120 -24.37 2.63 -9.48
C PHE A 120 -25.12 2.82 -8.15
N GLY A 121 -26.07 3.75 -8.10
CA GLY A 121 -26.82 4.08 -6.89
C GLY A 121 -26.17 5.18 -6.07
N GLU A 122 -26.60 5.31 -4.81
CA GLU A 122 -26.22 6.42 -3.93
C GLU A 122 -24.74 6.33 -3.48
N PHE A 123 -24.22 5.10 -3.29
CA PHE A 123 -22.86 4.87 -2.80
C PHE A 123 -22.19 3.68 -3.49
N ALA A 124 -20.87 3.76 -3.60
CA ALA A 124 -20.01 2.64 -3.98
C ALA A 124 -18.89 2.45 -2.94
N ALA A 125 -18.41 1.21 -2.81
CA ALA A 125 -17.19 0.94 -2.07
C ALA A 125 -16.01 1.68 -2.70
N ARG A 126 -15.11 2.24 -1.86
CA ARG A 126 -13.99 3.07 -2.34
C ARG A 126 -13.05 2.32 -3.28
N TYR A 127 -12.88 1.02 -3.08
CA TYR A 127 -11.98 0.19 -3.89
C TYR A 127 -12.67 -1.09 -4.35
N PRO A 128 -12.25 -1.64 -5.51
CA PRO A 128 -12.81 -2.88 -6.03
C PRO A 128 -12.45 -4.08 -5.15
N GLY A 129 -13.33 -5.07 -5.15
CA GLY A 129 -13.13 -6.33 -4.46
C GLY A 129 -14.34 -6.79 -3.65
N ALA A 130 -14.40 -8.09 -3.36
CA ALA A 130 -15.47 -8.72 -2.59
C ALA A 130 -15.61 -8.17 -1.16
N LYS A 131 -14.53 -7.63 -0.61
CA LYS A 131 -14.51 -7.04 0.73
C LYS A 131 -15.49 -5.86 0.86
N GLY A 132 -15.70 -5.11 -0.23
CA GLY A 132 -16.68 -4.03 -0.28
C GLY A 132 -18.13 -4.46 0.00
N ASN A 133 -18.47 -5.74 -0.22
CA ASN A 133 -19.80 -6.28 0.07
C ASN A 133 -20.12 -6.36 1.58
N SER A 134 -19.14 -6.12 2.45
CA SER A 134 -19.35 -6.03 3.90
C SER A 134 -19.76 -4.63 4.36
N LEU A 135 -19.80 -3.66 3.46
CA LEU A 135 -20.13 -2.28 3.79
C LEU A 135 -21.63 -2.05 3.72
N LYS A 136 -22.15 -1.39 4.75
CA LYS A 136 -23.51 -0.87 4.80
C LYS A 136 -23.45 0.63 5.09
N VAL A 137 -24.21 1.40 4.33
CA VAL A 137 -24.38 2.83 4.57
C VAL A 137 -25.78 3.08 5.12
N SER A 138 -25.88 3.78 6.24
CA SER A 138 -27.17 4.20 6.77
C SER A 138 -27.21 5.72 6.85
N VAL A 139 -28.23 6.31 6.21
CA VAL A 139 -28.43 7.77 6.14
C VAL A 139 -29.70 8.15 6.85
N CYS A 140 -29.60 9.05 7.83
CA CYS A 140 -30.71 9.68 8.51
C CYS A 140 -30.87 11.11 8.00
N GLY A 141 -31.77 11.31 7.03
CA GLY A 141 -31.92 12.58 6.29
C GLY A 141 -32.84 13.60 6.94
N SER A 142 -33.41 13.34 8.13
CA SER A 142 -34.30 14.28 8.77
C SER A 142 -34.55 13.97 10.24
N ARG A 143 -35.14 14.90 10.95
CA ARG A 143 -35.62 14.69 12.33
C ARG A 143 -36.63 13.56 12.40
N THR A 144 -37.54 13.44 11.42
CA THR A 144 -38.55 12.38 11.35
C THR A 144 -37.92 11.01 11.08
N ALA A 145 -36.87 10.96 10.24
CA ALA A 145 -36.11 9.74 10.06
C ALA A 145 -35.32 9.34 11.31
N TYR A 146 -34.91 10.28 12.15
CA TYR A 146 -34.21 10.02 13.40
C TYR A 146 -35.13 9.45 14.47
N ALA A 147 -36.30 10.09 14.69
CA ALA A 147 -37.30 9.63 15.65
C ALA A 147 -38.70 9.99 15.17
N SER A 148 -39.60 9.01 15.18
CA SER A 148 -40.99 9.20 14.73
C SER A 148 -41.92 8.18 15.37
N ASN A 149 -43.24 8.37 15.20
CA ASN A 149 -44.18 7.29 15.42
C ASN A 149 -43.86 6.10 14.50
N ALA A 150 -44.15 4.89 14.94
CA ALA A 150 -43.83 3.65 14.20
C ALA A 150 -44.58 3.52 12.85
N SER A 151 -45.68 4.28 12.70
CA SER A 151 -46.36 4.49 11.42
C SER A 151 -46.92 5.91 11.35
N ALA A 152 -47.39 6.35 10.20
CA ALA A 152 -48.12 7.61 10.04
C ALA A 152 -49.41 7.64 10.87
N GLN A 153 -49.95 6.48 11.25
CA GLN A 153 -51.05 6.30 12.17
C GLN A 153 -50.54 5.61 13.45
N ALA A 154 -51.20 5.87 14.58
CA ALA A 154 -50.90 5.21 15.83
C ALA A 154 -50.93 3.69 15.65
N VAL A 155 -49.79 3.04 15.86
CA VAL A 155 -49.72 1.58 15.81
C VAL A 155 -50.24 1.01 17.08
N LEU A 156 -51.27 0.21 16.97
CA LEU A 156 -51.89 -0.49 18.09
C LEU A 156 -51.13 -1.79 18.35
N LEU A 157 -50.90 -2.09 19.61
CA LEU A 157 -50.19 -3.32 20.00
C LEU A 157 -51.01 -4.11 21.02
N GLY A 158 -50.71 -5.38 21.09
CA GLY A 158 -51.29 -6.28 22.11
C GLY A 158 -50.53 -7.59 22.22
N GLY A 159 -50.91 -8.39 23.19
CA GLY A 159 -50.26 -9.67 23.50
C GLY A 159 -50.55 -10.79 22.49
N SER A 160 -51.60 -10.69 21.70
CA SER A 160 -52.00 -11.70 20.69
C SER A 160 -52.86 -11.09 19.59
N LEU A 161 -53.05 -11.88 18.51
CA LEU A 161 -54.01 -11.59 17.44
C LEU A 161 -55.15 -12.58 17.49
N ASN A 162 -56.38 -12.12 17.18
CA ASN A 162 -57.49 -13.02 16.92
C ASN A 162 -57.49 -13.58 15.50
N THR A 163 -58.43 -14.43 15.15
CA THR A 163 -58.54 -15.06 13.83
C THR A 163 -58.74 -14.06 12.66
N ALA A 164 -59.18 -12.83 12.98
CA ALA A 164 -59.34 -11.73 12.02
C ALA A 164 -58.13 -10.77 12.00
N ASN A 165 -56.98 -11.14 12.56
CA ASN A 165 -55.78 -10.33 12.69
C ASN A 165 -55.95 -9.00 13.47
N HIS A 166 -56.92 -8.93 14.37
CA HIS A 166 -57.08 -7.82 15.30
C HIS A 166 -56.31 -8.07 16.59
N VAL A 167 -55.66 -7.03 17.07
CA VAL A 167 -54.93 -7.05 18.35
C VAL A 167 -55.92 -7.26 19.52
N ILE A 168 -55.61 -8.19 20.41
CA ILE A 168 -56.38 -8.48 21.62
C ILE A 168 -55.45 -8.54 22.84
N GLY A 169 -55.93 -7.91 23.91
CA GLY A 169 -55.26 -7.92 25.22
C GLY A 169 -53.97 -7.09 25.26
N ASP A 170 -53.45 -6.95 26.46
CA ASP A 170 -52.24 -6.21 26.75
C ASP A 170 -50.98 -7.06 26.51
N ALA A 171 -49.91 -6.42 26.12
CA ALA A 171 -48.60 -7.06 26.14
C ALA A 171 -48.09 -7.12 27.60
N LYS A 172 -47.65 -8.30 28.04
CA LYS A 172 -47.29 -8.56 29.43
C LYS A 172 -45.80 -8.42 29.69
N THR A 173 -45.42 -8.08 30.91
CA THR A 173 -44.07 -8.16 31.41
C THR A 173 -43.44 -9.50 31.05
N GLY A 174 -42.19 -9.48 30.57
CA GLY A 174 -41.48 -10.68 30.10
C GLY A 174 -41.67 -11.02 28.62
N ASN A 175 -42.64 -10.41 27.92
CA ASN A 175 -42.81 -10.63 26.50
C ASN A 175 -41.62 -10.00 25.72
N THR A 176 -41.12 -10.75 24.72
CA THR A 176 -40.13 -10.28 23.72
C THR A 176 -40.78 -10.04 22.35
N LYS A 177 -42.08 -10.14 22.26
CA LYS A 177 -42.89 -10.10 21.05
C LYS A 177 -44.18 -9.34 21.26
N ILE A 178 -44.56 -8.52 20.29
CA ILE A 178 -45.81 -7.80 20.22
C ILE A 178 -46.46 -7.96 18.86
N PHE A 179 -47.79 -7.85 18.84
CA PHE A 179 -48.57 -7.90 17.62
C PHE A 179 -49.17 -6.53 17.30
N LEU A 180 -49.32 -6.25 16.03
CA LEU A 180 -49.82 -4.99 15.49
C LEU A 180 -51.20 -5.21 14.87
N ASN A 181 -52.04 -4.19 14.93
CA ASN A 181 -53.37 -4.25 14.32
C ASN A 181 -53.29 -4.03 12.80
N GLY A 182 -53.61 -5.07 12.04
CA GLY A 182 -53.61 -5.00 10.57
C GLY A 182 -52.23 -4.75 9.93
N SER A 183 -52.21 -4.23 8.72
CA SER A 183 -51.00 -3.89 7.94
C SER A 183 -50.35 -2.58 8.39
N ALA A 184 -50.13 -2.44 9.66
CA ALA A 184 -49.76 -1.17 10.29
C ALA A 184 -48.26 -0.84 10.20
N ASN A 185 -47.37 -1.85 10.02
CA ASN A 185 -45.94 -1.59 10.04
C ASN A 185 -45.41 -1.23 8.63
N THR A 186 -45.07 0.03 8.46
CA THR A 186 -44.36 0.53 7.27
C THR A 186 -43.02 1.15 7.62
N HIS A 187 -42.73 1.44 8.88
CA HIS A 187 -41.61 2.27 9.30
C HIS A 187 -40.54 1.56 10.14
N VAL A 188 -40.91 0.58 10.96
CA VAL A 188 -39.99 -0.12 11.85
C VAL A 188 -39.30 -1.28 11.12
N LYS A 189 -37.97 -1.35 11.23
CA LYS A 189 -37.15 -2.43 10.70
C LYS A 189 -36.32 -3.06 11.82
N ALA A 190 -35.81 -4.25 11.57
CA ALA A 190 -34.80 -4.84 12.46
C ALA A 190 -33.63 -3.88 12.65
N GLY A 191 -33.10 -3.77 13.85
CA GLY A 191 -32.08 -2.82 14.25
C GLY A 191 -32.62 -1.54 14.87
N ASP A 192 -33.82 -1.04 14.50
CA ASP A 192 -34.41 0.14 15.11
C ASP A 192 -34.65 -0.05 16.62
N TRP A 193 -34.71 1.06 17.31
CA TRP A 193 -35.15 1.09 18.71
C TRP A 193 -36.60 1.53 18.79
N ILE A 194 -37.33 0.92 19.69
CA ILE A 194 -38.73 1.29 19.99
C ILE A 194 -38.91 1.58 21.46
N HIS A 195 -39.87 2.45 21.78
CA HIS A 195 -40.40 2.63 23.11
C HIS A 195 -41.92 2.83 23.04
N PHE A 196 -42.59 2.64 24.16
CA PHE A 196 -44.03 2.65 24.21
C PHE A 196 -44.55 3.93 24.91
N GLY A 197 -45.62 4.51 24.34
CA GLY A 197 -46.23 5.75 24.84
C GLY A 197 -45.55 7.01 24.27
N ASN A 198 -46.10 8.17 24.65
CA ASN A 198 -45.67 9.47 24.11
C ASN A 198 -44.48 10.10 24.84
N THR A 199 -43.92 9.43 25.83
CA THR A 199 -42.81 9.96 26.62
C THR A 199 -41.48 9.41 26.09
N SER A 200 -40.55 10.30 25.71
CA SER A 200 -39.22 9.95 25.24
C SER A 200 -38.29 9.31 26.30
N ARG A 201 -38.77 9.18 27.56
CA ARG A 201 -37.99 8.70 28.72
C ARG A 201 -38.28 7.25 29.11
N GLY A 202 -39.09 6.51 28.33
CA GLY A 202 -39.37 5.10 28.58
C GLY A 202 -38.21 4.15 28.28
N THR A 203 -38.31 2.92 28.80
CA THR A 203 -37.39 1.84 28.44
C THR A 203 -37.36 1.64 26.92
N LYS A 204 -36.18 1.59 26.35
CA LYS A 204 -35.98 1.36 24.91
C LYS A 204 -35.68 -0.11 24.63
N TYR A 205 -36.24 -0.62 23.56
CA TYR A 205 -36.14 -2.00 23.14
C TYR A 205 -35.58 -2.06 21.73
N LYS A 206 -34.53 -2.83 21.53
CA LYS A 206 -33.92 -3.03 20.18
C LYS A 206 -34.73 -4.06 19.41
N VAL A 207 -35.24 -3.70 18.25
CA VAL A 207 -36.00 -4.59 17.38
C VAL A 207 -35.07 -5.59 16.73
N THR A 208 -35.34 -6.87 16.94
CA THR A 208 -34.54 -7.98 16.33
C THR A 208 -35.20 -8.51 15.07
N PHE A 209 -36.52 -8.39 14.96
CA PHE A 209 -37.31 -8.75 13.79
C PHE A 209 -38.55 -7.88 13.68
N ALA A 210 -38.91 -7.50 12.45
CA ALA A 210 -40.14 -6.74 12.20
C ALA A 210 -40.76 -7.19 10.87
N ASN A 211 -42.05 -7.44 10.90
CA ASN A 211 -42.88 -7.62 9.72
C ASN A 211 -44.14 -6.74 9.80
N LEU A 212 -45.11 -6.94 8.89
CA LEU A 212 -46.32 -6.12 8.85
C LEU A 212 -47.18 -6.19 10.13
N THR A 213 -47.13 -7.32 10.83
CA THR A 213 -48.06 -7.60 11.95
C THR A 213 -47.40 -7.85 13.29
N MET A 214 -46.07 -7.85 13.36
CA MET A 214 -45.34 -8.27 14.55
C MET A 214 -43.96 -7.65 14.66
N TYR A 215 -43.54 -7.31 15.88
CA TYR A 215 -42.15 -7.05 16.26
C TYR A 215 -41.65 -8.04 17.28
N THR A 216 -40.40 -8.49 17.12
CA THR A 216 -39.63 -9.07 18.22
C THR A 216 -38.52 -8.13 18.62
N PHE A 217 -38.14 -8.09 19.90
CA PHE A 217 -37.20 -7.14 20.45
C PHE A 217 -36.48 -7.68 21.69
N THR A 218 -35.46 -7.00 22.10
CA THR A 218 -34.66 -7.25 23.30
C THR A 218 -34.35 -5.90 24.00
N PRO A 219 -34.30 -5.86 25.36
CA PRO A 219 -34.67 -6.90 26.31
C PRO A 219 -36.18 -7.20 26.32
N ALA A 220 -36.61 -8.15 27.14
CA ALA A 220 -38.03 -8.41 27.37
C ALA A 220 -38.73 -7.21 28.04
N LEU A 221 -40.06 -7.09 27.86
CA LEU A 221 -40.84 -6.02 28.49
C LEU A 221 -40.67 -6.00 30.02
N THR A 222 -40.31 -4.84 30.53
CA THR A 222 -40.11 -4.61 31.97
C THR A 222 -41.42 -4.28 32.72
N ALA A 223 -42.48 -3.93 31.97
CA ALA A 223 -43.79 -3.64 32.48
C ALA A 223 -44.88 -4.05 31.48
N ASN A 224 -46.12 -4.21 31.93
CA ASN A 224 -47.26 -4.42 31.05
C ASN A 224 -47.47 -3.17 30.18
N VAL A 225 -47.77 -3.38 28.91
CA VAL A 225 -48.11 -2.33 27.97
C VAL A 225 -49.55 -2.55 27.48
N ALA A 226 -50.42 -1.59 27.75
CA ALA A 226 -51.81 -1.69 27.41
C ALA A 226 -52.05 -1.79 25.91
N ALA A 227 -53.08 -2.50 25.49
CA ALA A 227 -53.53 -2.49 24.11
C ALA A 227 -53.74 -1.05 23.62
N ASN A 228 -53.51 -0.79 22.36
CA ASN A 228 -53.65 0.52 21.72
C ASN A 228 -52.60 1.59 22.14
N THR A 229 -51.52 1.18 22.82
CA THR A 229 -50.42 2.10 23.11
C THR A 229 -49.63 2.42 21.82
N VAL A 230 -49.33 3.70 21.66
CA VAL A 230 -48.50 4.17 20.52
C VAL A 230 -47.07 3.69 20.64
N ILE A 231 -46.49 3.24 19.56
CA ILE A 231 -45.07 2.88 19.47
C ILE A 231 -44.29 4.03 18.83
N GLN A 232 -43.26 4.46 19.53
CA GLN A 232 -42.28 5.42 19.01
C GLN A 232 -41.06 4.65 18.45
N ARG A 233 -40.58 5.05 17.28
CA ARG A 233 -39.40 4.50 16.64
C ARG A 233 -38.23 5.47 16.76
N GLN A 234 -37.05 4.95 16.97
CA GLN A 234 -35.79 5.67 16.82
C GLN A 234 -34.89 4.91 15.88
N TRP A 235 -34.08 5.65 15.10
CA TRP A 235 -33.12 5.11 14.17
C TRP A 235 -32.08 4.20 14.85
N GLU A 236 -31.64 3.14 14.21
CA GLU A 236 -30.76 2.12 14.81
C GLU A 236 -29.45 2.67 15.38
N TYR A 237 -28.97 3.83 14.87
CA TYR A 237 -27.74 4.50 15.30
C TYR A 237 -27.99 5.85 15.98
N TYR A 238 -29.19 6.08 16.53
CA TYR A 238 -29.55 7.35 17.17
C TYR A 238 -28.61 7.71 18.33
N ASP A 239 -28.04 6.72 19.01
CA ASP A 239 -27.13 6.85 20.15
C ASP A 239 -25.70 7.21 19.78
N GLN A 240 -25.39 7.19 18.48
CA GLN A 240 -24.09 7.59 17.94
C GLN A 240 -23.96 9.10 17.69
N PHE A 241 -25.04 9.85 17.86
CA PHE A 241 -25.14 11.28 17.56
C PHE A 241 -25.79 12.04 18.70
N ASP A 242 -25.38 13.29 18.91
CA ASP A 242 -25.86 14.13 20.05
C ASP A 242 -27.30 14.60 19.87
N GLY A 243 -27.85 14.58 18.67
CA GLY A 243 -29.24 15.00 18.40
C GLY A 243 -29.72 14.62 17.01
N ALA A 244 -30.95 14.97 16.69
CA ALA A 244 -31.53 14.75 15.38
C ALA A 244 -31.01 15.80 14.37
N PRO A 245 -30.81 15.46 13.08
CA PRO A 245 -30.46 16.42 12.05
C PRO A 245 -31.57 17.43 11.82
N GLY A 246 -31.25 18.66 11.54
CA GLY A 246 -32.20 19.77 11.40
C GLY A 246 -31.83 20.75 10.28
N THR A 247 -31.66 22.01 10.63
CA THR A 247 -31.23 23.06 9.74
C THR A 247 -29.96 23.70 10.29
N SER A 248 -28.92 23.74 9.48
CA SER A 248 -27.65 24.37 9.85
C SER A 248 -27.78 25.89 9.93
N SER A 249 -26.93 26.53 10.73
CA SER A 249 -26.89 28.01 10.84
C SER A 249 -26.62 28.66 9.49
N TYR A 250 -25.76 28.07 8.67
CA TYR A 250 -25.45 28.58 7.32
C TYR A 250 -26.69 28.64 6.43
N VAL A 251 -27.46 27.55 6.38
CA VAL A 251 -28.68 27.45 5.57
C VAL A 251 -29.79 28.31 6.15
N LEU A 252 -29.92 28.36 7.48
CA LEU A 252 -30.89 29.22 8.15
C LEU A 252 -30.67 30.71 7.83
N ASN A 253 -29.42 31.17 7.82
CA ASN A 253 -29.04 32.56 7.43
C ASN A 253 -29.33 32.88 5.96
N LYS A 254 -29.52 31.87 5.12
CA LYS A 254 -29.91 31.99 3.71
C LYS A 254 -31.40 31.70 3.47
N PHE A 255 -32.20 31.69 4.53
CA PHE A 255 -33.65 31.42 4.50
C PHE A 255 -34.02 30.01 3.99
N GLY A 256 -33.08 29.07 4.01
CA GLY A 256 -33.31 27.66 3.69
C GLY A 256 -33.70 26.84 4.93
N LYS A 257 -34.04 25.55 4.73
CA LYS A 257 -34.47 24.64 5.80
C LYS A 257 -34.11 23.19 5.50
N ASN A 258 -33.92 22.39 6.58
CA ASN A 258 -33.85 20.92 6.57
C ASN A 258 -32.66 20.35 5.80
N ASP A 259 -31.52 21.03 5.83
CA ASP A 259 -30.35 20.62 5.07
C ASP A 259 -29.50 19.55 5.75
N GLU A 260 -29.60 19.40 7.06
CA GLU A 260 -28.73 18.45 7.78
C GLU A 260 -29.15 16.99 7.58
N LEU A 261 -28.14 16.13 7.61
CA LEU A 261 -28.26 14.67 7.65
C LEU A 261 -27.16 14.05 8.51
N HIS A 262 -27.41 12.84 8.98
CA HIS A 262 -26.40 11.96 9.57
C HIS A 262 -26.13 10.78 8.63
N LEU A 263 -24.86 10.42 8.49
CA LEU A 263 -24.45 9.27 7.72
C LEU A 263 -23.49 8.41 8.55
N ILE A 264 -23.65 7.10 8.45
CA ILE A 264 -22.82 6.12 9.14
C ILE A 264 -22.44 5.00 8.17
N VAL A 265 -21.18 4.58 8.22
CA VAL A 265 -20.65 3.45 7.47
C VAL A 265 -20.38 2.32 8.44
N VAL A 266 -20.85 1.14 8.12
CA VAL A 266 -20.84 -0.03 9.02
C VAL A 266 -20.21 -1.23 8.31
N ASP A 267 -19.42 -1.99 9.03
CA ASP A 267 -18.92 -3.31 8.63
C ASP A 267 -20.00 -4.36 8.90
N GLU A 268 -20.93 -4.54 7.96
CA GLU A 268 -22.13 -5.36 8.17
C GLU A 268 -21.79 -6.82 8.47
N ASN A 269 -20.80 -7.39 7.77
CA ASN A 269 -20.41 -8.79 7.88
C ASN A 269 -19.11 -9.01 8.68
N GLY A 270 -18.44 -7.95 9.13
CA GLY A 270 -17.23 -8.04 9.94
C GLY A 270 -15.93 -8.29 9.14
N LEU A 271 -15.92 -8.09 7.81
CA LEU A 271 -14.73 -8.37 7.00
C LEU A 271 -13.59 -7.34 7.20
N PHE A 272 -13.89 -6.15 7.71
CA PHE A 272 -12.89 -5.13 8.02
C PHE A 272 -12.37 -5.23 9.46
N THR A 273 -13.28 -5.45 10.40
CA THR A 273 -12.99 -5.38 11.85
C THR A 273 -12.93 -6.75 12.54
N GLY A 274 -13.45 -7.78 11.90
CA GLY A 274 -13.67 -9.10 12.51
C GLY A 274 -14.97 -9.21 13.31
N VAL A 275 -15.71 -8.11 13.52
CA VAL A 275 -16.95 -8.08 14.29
C VAL A 275 -18.08 -7.49 13.45
N PRO A 276 -19.09 -8.30 13.07
CA PRO A 276 -20.24 -7.82 12.31
C PRO A 276 -20.99 -6.67 13.01
N GLY A 277 -21.42 -5.69 12.22
CA GLY A 277 -22.17 -4.54 12.70
C GLY A 277 -21.34 -3.43 13.34
N THR A 278 -20.01 -3.51 13.26
CA THR A 278 -19.12 -2.47 13.78
C THR A 278 -19.22 -1.19 12.96
N VAL A 279 -19.37 -0.05 13.62
CA VAL A 279 -19.34 1.27 12.98
C VAL A 279 -17.91 1.62 12.58
N LEU A 280 -17.70 1.88 11.30
CA LEU A 280 -16.41 2.27 10.74
C LEU A 280 -16.24 3.79 10.70
N GLU A 281 -17.24 4.50 10.22
CA GLU A 281 -17.25 5.97 10.09
C GLU A 281 -18.60 6.55 10.44
N LYS A 282 -18.60 7.77 10.97
CA LYS A 282 -19.80 8.54 11.25
C LYS A 282 -19.62 9.99 10.84
N TYR A 283 -20.62 10.55 10.18
CA TYR A 283 -20.68 11.93 9.72
C TYR A 283 -21.90 12.61 10.32
N SER A 284 -21.65 13.52 11.26
CA SER A 284 -22.67 14.23 12.03
C SER A 284 -22.98 15.57 11.36
N HIS A 285 -24.27 15.89 11.22
CA HIS A 285 -24.74 17.20 10.73
C HIS A 285 -24.08 17.62 9.40
N ALA A 286 -23.88 16.66 8.49
CA ALA A 286 -23.47 16.96 7.12
C ALA A 286 -24.64 17.59 6.36
N SER A 287 -24.35 18.43 5.37
CA SER A 287 -25.38 19.21 4.69
C SER A 287 -25.72 18.66 3.31
N LYS A 288 -26.99 18.75 2.94
CA LYS A 288 -27.51 18.53 1.58
C LYS A 288 -27.25 19.71 0.66
N ALA A 289 -26.98 20.91 1.21
CA ALA A 289 -26.71 22.11 0.44
C ALA A 289 -25.29 22.11 -0.11
N SER A 290 -25.13 22.29 -1.43
CA SER A 290 -23.85 22.21 -2.13
C SER A 290 -22.86 23.32 -1.75
N ASP A 291 -23.36 24.46 -1.33
CA ASP A 291 -22.60 25.66 -0.96
C ASP A 291 -22.36 25.81 0.55
N ASN A 292 -22.84 24.86 1.38
CA ASN A 292 -22.70 24.94 2.83
C ASN A 292 -21.25 24.83 3.27
N LYS A 293 -20.86 25.73 4.18
CA LYS A 293 -19.53 25.79 4.81
C LYS A 293 -19.67 26.04 6.30
N ASP A 294 -18.72 25.53 7.07
CA ASP A 294 -18.58 25.90 8.48
C ASP A 294 -17.90 27.26 8.65
N ASP A 295 -17.76 27.71 9.89
CA ASP A 295 -17.17 29.02 10.23
C ASP A 295 -15.68 29.13 9.82
N THR A 296 -15.02 27.99 9.57
CA THR A 296 -13.62 27.94 9.07
C THR A 296 -13.53 27.96 7.54
N GLY A 297 -14.68 27.93 6.84
CA GLY A 297 -14.76 27.86 5.39
C GLY A 297 -14.69 26.44 4.82
N THR A 298 -14.60 25.41 5.66
CA THR A 298 -14.59 24.01 5.23
C THR A 298 -16.00 23.58 4.78
N SER A 299 -16.08 22.86 3.66
CA SER A 299 -17.36 22.39 3.14
C SER A 299 -18.04 21.39 4.07
N LYS A 300 -19.34 21.57 4.30
CA LYS A 300 -20.22 20.63 4.99
C LYS A 300 -21.08 19.81 4.03
N TYR A 301 -20.98 20.06 2.74
CA TYR A 301 -21.71 19.30 1.71
C TYR A 301 -21.32 17.83 1.75
N TYR A 302 -22.29 16.94 2.02
CA TYR A 302 -22.00 15.56 2.35
C TYR A 302 -21.26 14.78 1.26
N PRO A 303 -21.49 14.96 -0.07
CA PRO A 303 -20.67 14.31 -1.09
C PRO A 303 -19.21 14.70 -1.02
N LYS A 304 -18.92 16.00 -0.76
CA LYS A 304 -17.55 16.50 -0.63
C LYS A 304 -16.90 16.02 0.66
N VAL A 305 -17.64 16.02 1.76
CA VAL A 305 -17.16 15.46 3.05
C VAL A 305 -16.79 13.99 2.90
N LEU A 306 -17.61 13.20 2.21
CA LEU A 306 -17.32 11.78 1.95
C LEU A 306 -16.09 11.61 1.05
N PHE A 307 -15.96 12.41 0.01
CA PHE A 307 -14.80 12.36 -0.88
C PHE A 307 -13.48 12.59 -0.11
N GLU A 308 -13.45 13.65 0.72
CA GLU A 308 -12.25 14.08 1.45
C GLU A 308 -11.92 13.18 2.67
N GLN A 309 -12.92 12.63 3.35
CA GLN A 309 -12.73 12.00 4.66
C GLN A 309 -12.98 10.49 4.70
N SER A 310 -13.87 9.96 3.83
CA SER A 310 -14.20 8.54 3.88
C SER A 310 -13.05 7.66 3.34
N LYS A 311 -12.74 6.60 4.07
CA LYS A 311 -11.78 5.57 3.66
C LYS A 311 -12.45 4.35 3.03
N TYR A 312 -13.78 4.29 3.06
CA TYR A 312 -14.52 3.08 2.71
C TYR A 312 -15.49 3.26 1.55
N ILE A 313 -16.04 4.47 1.34
CA ILE A 313 -17.08 4.69 0.33
C ILE A 313 -16.83 5.94 -0.51
N TYR A 314 -17.41 5.92 -1.71
CA TYR A 314 -17.65 7.08 -2.55
C TYR A 314 -19.15 7.35 -2.66
N TRP A 315 -19.50 8.61 -2.81
CA TRP A 315 -20.85 9.04 -3.16
C TRP A 315 -21.10 8.89 -4.67
N GLY A 316 -22.32 8.51 -5.07
CA GLY A 316 -22.70 8.34 -6.47
C GLY A 316 -23.91 9.15 -6.89
N ASP A 317 -24.91 9.25 -6.02
CA ASP A 317 -26.12 10.02 -6.30
C ASP A 317 -26.83 10.43 -5.00
N HIS A 318 -27.79 11.34 -5.14
CA HIS A 318 -28.69 11.71 -4.04
C HIS A 318 -29.79 10.67 -3.87
N ASP A 319 -30.39 10.63 -2.65
CA ASP A 319 -31.61 9.83 -2.42
C ASP A 319 -32.71 10.27 -3.40
N THR A 320 -33.26 9.33 -4.14
CA THR A 320 -34.34 9.57 -5.11
C THR A 320 -35.59 10.22 -4.51
N ASN A 321 -35.80 10.10 -3.19
CA ASN A 321 -36.85 10.78 -2.45
C ASN A 321 -36.41 12.17 -1.95
N GLY A 322 -35.18 12.56 -2.21
CA GLY A 322 -34.55 13.80 -1.74
C GLY A 322 -34.66 14.94 -2.73
N THR A 323 -35.80 15.64 -2.81
CA THR A 323 -35.93 16.83 -3.65
C THR A 323 -35.02 17.96 -3.14
N ASN A 324 -34.38 18.66 -4.05
CA ASN A 324 -33.45 19.78 -3.82
C ASN A 324 -32.10 19.37 -3.16
N TRP A 325 -31.84 18.08 -2.91
CA TRP A 325 -30.53 17.68 -2.45
C TRP A 325 -29.48 18.04 -3.52
N GLY A 326 -28.38 18.66 -3.11
CA GLY A 326 -27.36 19.19 -4.02
C GLY A 326 -27.59 20.62 -4.51
N SER A 327 -28.74 21.22 -4.26
CA SER A 327 -29.00 22.63 -4.58
C SER A 327 -28.25 23.58 -3.62
N GLU A 328 -28.12 24.85 -4.01
CA GLU A 328 -27.63 25.91 -3.12
C GLU A 328 -28.64 26.23 -2.00
N ALA A 329 -28.14 26.75 -0.88
CA ALA A 329 -28.91 27.01 0.32
C ALA A 329 -29.97 28.13 0.19
N LEU A 330 -29.76 29.10 -0.71
CA LEU A 330 -30.57 30.32 -0.78
C LEU A 330 -32.04 30.02 -1.06
N ASN A 331 -32.92 30.34 -0.10
CA ASN A 331 -34.36 30.13 -0.15
C ASN A 331 -34.78 28.67 -0.44
N THR A 332 -33.91 27.70 -0.17
CA THR A 332 -34.14 26.30 -0.51
C THR A 332 -34.64 25.52 0.71
N THR A 333 -35.76 24.82 0.54
CA THR A 333 -36.23 23.82 1.49
C THR A 333 -35.85 22.43 0.96
N PHE A 334 -34.98 21.75 1.69
CA PHE A 334 -34.56 20.38 1.38
C PHE A 334 -35.62 19.39 1.88
N THR A 335 -35.93 18.39 1.08
CA THR A 335 -36.97 17.42 1.45
C THR A 335 -36.58 16.62 2.70
N ASP A 336 -37.49 16.57 3.65
CA ASP A 336 -37.42 15.71 4.82
C ASP A 336 -37.82 14.29 4.43
N VAL A 337 -36.85 13.39 4.39
CA VAL A 337 -37.07 11.97 4.16
C VAL A 337 -37.58 11.36 5.46
N SER A 338 -38.76 10.74 5.45
CA SER A 338 -39.44 10.27 6.68
C SER A 338 -38.79 9.03 7.30
N LEU A 339 -38.00 8.28 6.57
CA LEU A 339 -37.34 7.05 7.00
C LEU A 339 -35.85 7.08 6.71
N PRO A 340 -35.00 6.46 7.57
CA PRO A 340 -33.60 6.34 7.26
C PRO A 340 -33.38 5.38 6.08
N ARG A 341 -32.44 5.74 5.21
CA ARG A 341 -31.94 4.85 4.17
C ARG A 341 -30.99 3.84 4.80
N ARG A 342 -31.06 2.60 4.34
CA ARG A 342 -30.18 1.50 4.75
C ARG A 342 -29.77 0.76 3.50
N LEU A 343 -28.53 0.91 3.13
CA LEU A 343 -27.99 0.48 1.85
C LEU A 343 -26.81 -0.46 2.10
N SER A 344 -27.04 -1.76 2.00
CA SER A 344 -25.96 -2.74 1.97
C SER A 344 -25.33 -2.72 0.57
N LEU A 345 -24.00 -2.60 0.50
CA LEU A 345 -23.29 -2.63 -0.76
C LEU A 345 -23.12 -4.09 -1.23
N ASN A 346 -23.23 -4.31 -2.52
CA ASN A 346 -23.13 -5.65 -3.11
C ASN A 346 -22.52 -5.58 -4.52
N GLY A 347 -22.24 -6.76 -5.13
CA GLY A 347 -21.69 -6.85 -6.49
C GLY A 347 -20.19 -6.61 -6.57
N GLY A 348 -19.51 -6.38 -5.45
CA GLY A 348 -18.05 -6.30 -5.41
C GLY A 348 -17.43 -7.68 -5.69
N THR A 349 -16.47 -7.75 -6.60
CA THR A 349 -15.82 -8.99 -7.01
C THR A 349 -14.31 -8.82 -7.13
N ASP A 350 -13.59 -9.85 -6.66
CA ASP A 350 -12.17 -10.04 -6.96
C ASP A 350 -12.05 -11.03 -8.12
N GLN A 351 -11.18 -10.70 -9.06
CA GLN A 351 -10.82 -11.59 -10.16
C GLN A 351 -9.32 -11.91 -10.06
N VAL A 352 -8.92 -13.04 -10.64
CA VAL A 352 -7.52 -13.44 -10.67
C VAL A 352 -6.70 -12.38 -11.39
N VAL A 353 -5.65 -11.90 -10.73
CA VAL A 353 -4.74 -10.91 -11.31
C VAL A 353 -3.94 -11.57 -12.43
N THR A 354 -3.98 -10.97 -13.62
CA THR A 354 -3.24 -11.45 -14.78
C THR A 354 -1.79 -10.96 -14.77
N ALA A 355 -0.90 -11.66 -15.45
CA ALA A 355 0.49 -11.23 -15.65
C ALA A 355 0.55 -9.82 -16.28
N GLY A 356 -0.32 -9.51 -17.25
CA GLY A 356 -0.40 -8.18 -17.84
C GLY A 356 -0.79 -7.08 -16.85
N ALA A 357 -1.69 -7.36 -15.89
CA ALA A 357 -2.03 -6.39 -14.84
C ALA A 357 -0.83 -6.14 -13.90
N LEU A 358 -0.02 -7.16 -13.60
CA LEU A 358 1.21 -7.01 -12.84
C LEU A 358 2.26 -6.20 -13.61
N GLN A 359 2.42 -6.43 -14.92
CA GLN A 359 3.31 -5.64 -15.78
C GLN A 359 2.90 -4.16 -15.78
N LEU A 360 1.60 -3.84 -15.99
CA LEU A 360 1.10 -2.46 -15.90
C LEU A 360 1.34 -1.82 -14.51
N GLY A 361 1.29 -2.61 -13.45
CA GLY A 361 1.67 -2.15 -12.12
C GLY A 361 3.15 -1.79 -12.02
N TRP A 362 4.03 -2.57 -12.65
CA TRP A 362 5.47 -2.31 -12.70
C TRP A 362 5.85 -1.15 -13.62
N ASP A 363 5.10 -0.90 -14.69
CA ASP A 363 5.28 0.25 -15.59
C ASP A 363 5.17 1.59 -14.85
N LEU A 364 4.40 1.64 -13.77
CA LEU A 364 4.34 2.82 -12.90
C LEU A 364 5.70 3.15 -12.25
N PHE A 365 6.62 2.18 -12.21
CA PHE A 365 7.99 2.36 -11.71
C PHE A 365 9.03 2.49 -12.82
N ALA A 366 8.70 2.33 -14.08
CA ALA A 366 9.68 2.32 -15.18
C ALA A 366 10.38 3.67 -15.39
N ASN A 367 9.72 4.78 -15.09
CA ASN A 367 10.26 6.12 -15.28
C ASN A 367 10.96 6.64 -14.01
N ALA A 368 12.29 6.80 -14.06
CA ALA A 368 13.11 7.29 -12.95
C ALA A 368 12.89 8.78 -12.61
N ASP A 369 12.44 9.60 -13.58
CA ASP A 369 12.16 11.02 -13.34
C ASP A 369 10.86 11.23 -12.55
N VAL A 370 9.93 10.28 -12.62
CA VAL A 370 8.60 10.38 -11.97
C VAL A 370 8.61 9.79 -10.56
N VAL A 371 9.38 8.72 -10.34
CA VAL A 371 9.38 8.02 -9.04
C VAL A 371 10.79 7.56 -8.67
N ASP A 372 11.18 7.89 -7.46
CA ASP A 372 12.41 7.36 -6.85
C ASP A 372 12.12 5.99 -6.23
N ALA A 373 12.67 4.92 -6.82
CA ALA A 373 12.64 3.55 -6.34
C ALA A 373 13.93 2.85 -6.76
N SER A 374 14.67 2.30 -5.80
CA SER A 374 16.00 1.71 -6.05
C SER A 374 16.04 0.20 -5.75
N LEU A 375 15.06 -0.34 -5.02
CA LEU A 375 15.01 -1.75 -4.62
C LEU A 375 13.65 -2.34 -5.04
N LEU A 376 13.63 -3.11 -6.14
CA LEU A 376 12.40 -3.66 -6.73
C LEU A 376 12.21 -5.10 -6.26
N MET A 377 11.12 -5.41 -5.57
CA MET A 377 10.84 -6.73 -5.01
C MET A 377 9.83 -7.47 -5.87
N ALA A 378 10.25 -8.55 -6.52
CA ALA A 378 9.43 -9.30 -7.46
C ALA A 378 8.28 -10.09 -6.80
N GLY A 379 8.34 -10.38 -5.49
CA GLY A 379 7.36 -11.20 -4.79
C GLY A 379 7.38 -12.66 -5.28
N ASP A 380 6.23 -13.20 -5.64
CA ASP A 380 6.08 -14.53 -6.26
C ASP A 380 5.93 -14.41 -7.78
N ALA A 381 6.83 -13.65 -8.41
CA ALA A 381 6.84 -13.48 -9.85
C ALA A 381 7.31 -14.76 -10.55
N ASP A 382 6.60 -15.14 -11.62
CA ASP A 382 7.06 -16.19 -12.53
C ASP A 382 8.28 -15.73 -13.34
N LEU A 383 8.85 -16.60 -14.16
CA LEU A 383 10.02 -16.30 -14.97
C LEU A 383 9.80 -15.11 -15.92
N THR A 384 8.63 -15.04 -16.54
CA THR A 384 8.27 -14.00 -17.50
C THR A 384 8.21 -12.64 -16.83
N LEU A 385 7.52 -12.55 -15.70
CA LEU A 385 7.39 -11.31 -14.94
C LEU A 385 8.74 -10.91 -14.30
N SER A 386 9.52 -11.88 -13.81
CA SER A 386 10.85 -11.63 -13.25
C SER A 386 11.79 -11.03 -14.30
N ASN A 387 11.80 -11.58 -15.51
CA ASN A 387 12.56 -11.04 -16.63
C ASN A 387 12.05 -9.66 -17.06
N TYR A 388 10.75 -9.44 -17.05
CA TYR A 388 10.15 -8.13 -17.33
C TYR A 388 10.62 -7.07 -16.33
N ILE A 389 10.59 -7.36 -15.03
CA ILE A 389 11.05 -6.44 -13.97
C ILE A 389 12.53 -6.09 -14.15
N ILE A 390 13.36 -7.08 -14.50
CA ILE A 390 14.81 -6.88 -14.72
C ILE A 390 15.04 -6.03 -15.97
N GLN A 391 14.50 -6.43 -17.14
CA GLN A 391 14.81 -5.83 -18.43
C GLN A 391 14.07 -4.52 -18.69
N SER A 392 12.75 -4.53 -18.45
CA SER A 392 11.87 -3.40 -18.81
C SER A 392 11.78 -2.34 -17.72
N VAL A 393 12.10 -2.68 -16.48
CA VAL A 393 12.06 -1.72 -15.38
C VAL A 393 13.47 -1.39 -14.87
N ALA A 394 14.22 -2.36 -14.32
CA ALA A 394 15.50 -2.07 -13.66
C ALA A 394 16.60 -1.61 -14.65
N GLU A 395 16.74 -2.28 -15.79
CA GLU A 395 17.75 -1.91 -16.81
C GLU A 395 17.42 -0.61 -17.54
N VAL A 396 16.13 -0.34 -17.77
CA VAL A 396 15.69 0.91 -18.38
C VAL A 396 15.96 2.09 -17.45
N ARG A 397 15.64 1.93 -16.18
CA ARG A 397 15.87 2.96 -15.14
C ARG A 397 17.36 3.21 -14.87
N LYS A 398 18.17 2.16 -14.83
CA LYS A 398 19.61 2.18 -14.45
C LYS A 398 19.91 2.62 -13.01
N ASP A 399 18.89 2.98 -12.23
CA ASP A 399 18.99 3.46 -10.85
C ASP A 399 18.37 2.51 -9.81
N ALA A 400 18.00 1.29 -10.23
CA ALA A 400 17.34 0.30 -9.38
C ALA A 400 17.91 -1.11 -9.58
N VAL A 401 17.73 -1.97 -8.57
CA VAL A 401 18.06 -3.41 -8.62
C VAL A 401 16.79 -4.21 -8.35
N ALA A 402 16.53 -5.22 -9.19
CA ALA A 402 15.44 -6.17 -9.04
C ALA A 402 15.87 -7.36 -8.19
N PHE A 403 15.10 -7.68 -7.15
CA PHE A 403 15.28 -8.81 -6.26
C PHE A 403 14.27 -9.90 -6.61
N VAL A 404 14.75 -11.09 -6.94
CA VAL A 404 13.97 -12.23 -7.42
C VAL A 404 14.23 -13.44 -6.54
N SER A 405 13.19 -14.19 -6.23
CA SER A 405 13.28 -15.51 -5.61
C SER A 405 12.85 -16.59 -6.62
N PRO A 406 13.37 -17.82 -6.53
CA PRO A 406 12.88 -18.93 -7.34
C PRO A 406 11.42 -19.23 -7.02
N PRO A 407 10.65 -19.86 -7.95
CA PRO A 407 9.27 -20.25 -7.70
C PRO A 407 9.14 -21.19 -6.50
N ARG A 408 8.00 -21.10 -5.82
CA ARG A 408 7.74 -21.94 -4.65
C ARG A 408 7.91 -23.44 -4.93
N SER A 409 7.48 -23.88 -6.10
CA SER A 409 7.50 -25.32 -6.49
C SER A 409 8.91 -25.93 -6.53
N VAL A 410 9.93 -25.14 -6.84
CA VAL A 410 11.31 -25.64 -6.91
C VAL A 410 12.03 -25.64 -5.56
N CYS A 411 11.47 -24.99 -4.55
CA CYS A 411 12.12 -24.82 -3.23
C CYS A 411 11.33 -25.43 -2.07
N VAL A 412 10.04 -25.70 -2.23
CA VAL A 412 9.17 -26.16 -1.14
C VAL A 412 8.63 -27.55 -1.47
N ASN A 413 8.91 -28.51 -0.61
CA ASN A 413 8.57 -29.94 -0.79
C ASN A 413 9.23 -30.59 -2.04
N ASN A 414 10.43 -30.16 -2.39
CA ASN A 414 11.21 -30.65 -3.55
C ASN A 414 12.50 -31.33 -3.10
N ILE A 415 12.40 -32.20 -2.08
CA ILE A 415 13.53 -32.76 -1.33
C ILE A 415 14.54 -33.46 -2.22
N GLY A 416 15.78 -32.94 -2.22
CA GLY A 416 16.94 -33.51 -2.92
C GLY A 416 17.14 -32.98 -4.35
N SER A 417 16.22 -32.14 -4.88
CA SER A 417 16.33 -31.53 -6.21
C SER A 417 16.37 -30.00 -6.15
N GLU A 418 16.31 -29.41 -4.95
CA GLU A 418 16.16 -27.97 -4.79
C GLU A 418 17.30 -27.19 -5.46
N ALA A 419 18.54 -27.61 -5.27
CA ALA A 419 19.71 -26.92 -5.83
C ALA A 419 19.70 -26.94 -7.36
N ASP A 420 19.45 -28.13 -7.94
CA ASP A 420 19.46 -28.31 -9.39
C ASP A 420 18.31 -27.57 -10.06
N ASP A 421 17.11 -27.61 -9.48
CA ASP A 421 15.93 -26.93 -10.02
C ASP A 421 16.02 -25.41 -9.88
N VAL A 422 16.63 -24.89 -8.81
CA VAL A 422 16.94 -23.46 -8.66
C VAL A 422 17.95 -23.00 -9.70
N VAL A 423 18.97 -23.81 -9.97
CA VAL A 423 19.95 -23.53 -11.03
C VAL A 423 19.33 -23.61 -12.42
N LEU A 424 18.43 -24.59 -12.63
CA LEU A 424 17.67 -24.71 -13.87
C LEU A 424 16.78 -23.47 -14.10
N TYR A 425 16.06 -23.02 -13.09
CA TYR A 425 15.28 -21.77 -13.17
C TYR A 425 16.16 -20.56 -13.49
N ARG A 426 17.38 -20.52 -12.94
CA ARG A 426 18.34 -19.42 -13.19
C ARG A 426 18.89 -19.44 -14.60
N ASN A 427 19.32 -20.59 -15.09
CA ASN A 427 20.09 -20.72 -16.33
C ASN A 427 19.24 -21.10 -17.55
N GLY A 428 18.09 -21.75 -17.34
CA GLY A 428 17.36 -22.44 -18.40
C GLY A 428 18.11 -23.68 -18.90
N THR A 429 17.67 -24.22 -20.01
CA THR A 429 18.35 -25.33 -20.72
C THR A 429 18.63 -24.96 -22.16
N VAL A 430 19.74 -25.45 -22.67
CA VAL A 430 20.11 -25.40 -24.08
C VAL A 430 20.28 -26.82 -24.62
N ASP A 431 20.03 -27.03 -25.90
CA ASP A 431 20.25 -28.31 -26.56
C ASP A 431 21.76 -28.51 -26.93
N GLU A 432 22.07 -29.61 -27.58
CA GLU A 432 23.44 -29.95 -28.02
C GLU A 432 24.04 -28.96 -29.01
N ASN A 433 23.21 -28.16 -29.69
CA ASN A 433 23.60 -27.13 -30.63
C ASN A 433 23.78 -25.75 -29.96
N GLY A 434 23.40 -25.61 -28.69
CA GLY A 434 23.40 -24.36 -27.94
C GLY A 434 22.11 -23.53 -28.09
N ASP A 435 21.08 -24.09 -28.73
CA ASP A 435 19.77 -23.44 -28.84
C ASP A 435 18.97 -23.54 -27.53
N VAL A 436 18.30 -22.46 -27.17
CA VAL A 436 17.54 -22.39 -25.90
C VAL A 436 16.30 -23.29 -25.98
N VAL A 437 16.26 -24.32 -25.14
CA VAL A 437 15.11 -25.23 -24.98
C VAL A 437 14.14 -24.67 -23.92
N THR A 438 14.67 -24.24 -22.78
CA THR A 438 13.89 -23.48 -21.78
C THR A 438 14.63 -22.21 -21.43
N ALA A 439 13.88 -21.11 -21.40
CA ALA A 439 14.45 -19.83 -21.00
C ALA A 439 14.79 -19.82 -19.51
N GLY A 440 15.87 -19.15 -19.14
CA GLY A 440 16.22 -18.83 -17.77
C GLY A 440 16.05 -17.36 -17.46
N LEU A 441 16.50 -16.93 -16.29
CA LEU A 441 16.57 -15.52 -15.93
C LEU A 441 17.64 -14.81 -16.76
N THR A 442 17.31 -13.60 -17.19
CA THR A 442 18.22 -12.75 -17.97
C THR A 442 19.50 -12.46 -17.20
N SER A 443 20.63 -12.51 -17.93
CA SER A 443 21.94 -12.06 -17.41
C SER A 443 21.96 -10.54 -17.28
N SER A 444 21.91 -10.03 -16.07
CA SER A 444 21.88 -8.60 -15.79
C SER A 444 22.58 -8.26 -14.49
N SER A 445 23.31 -7.16 -14.47
CA SER A 445 23.87 -6.62 -13.23
C SER A 445 22.82 -5.88 -12.36
N TYR A 446 21.66 -5.60 -12.92
CA TYR A 446 20.52 -4.98 -12.22
C TYR A 446 19.55 -5.99 -11.61
N GLY A 447 19.89 -7.29 -11.66
CA GLY A 447 19.15 -8.36 -11.02
C GLY A 447 19.93 -9.02 -9.88
N PHE A 448 19.23 -9.48 -8.86
CA PHE A 448 19.75 -10.23 -7.72
C PHE A 448 18.80 -11.38 -7.39
N MET A 449 19.31 -12.60 -7.29
CA MET A 449 18.50 -13.79 -6.97
C MET A 449 18.97 -14.46 -5.70
N ASP A 450 18.05 -14.75 -4.81
CA ASP A 450 18.25 -15.59 -3.62
C ASP A 450 17.96 -17.08 -3.92
N SER A 451 18.20 -17.96 -2.92
CA SER A 451 18.10 -19.41 -3.10
C SER A 451 16.76 -20.01 -2.68
N GLY A 452 15.76 -19.22 -2.24
CA GLY A 452 14.54 -19.88 -1.86
C GLY A 452 13.53 -19.15 -0.99
N TRP A 453 12.85 -19.91 -0.14
CA TRP A 453 11.70 -19.49 0.65
C TRP A 453 11.94 -19.75 2.14
N LYS A 454 11.41 -18.89 2.99
CA LYS A 454 11.37 -19.04 4.45
C LYS A 454 9.97 -19.40 4.94
N TYR A 455 9.90 -20.11 6.06
CA TYR A 455 8.69 -20.42 6.80
C TYR A 455 8.56 -19.40 7.92
N GLN A 456 7.47 -18.62 7.91
CA GLN A 456 7.22 -17.50 8.82
C GLN A 456 5.83 -17.60 9.43
N TYR A 457 5.67 -17.13 10.67
CA TYR A 457 4.38 -17.03 11.34
C TYR A 457 3.58 -15.83 10.82
N ASP A 458 2.36 -16.10 10.37
CA ASP A 458 1.35 -15.11 9.99
C ASP A 458 0.50 -14.78 11.21
N LYS A 459 0.85 -13.70 11.89
CA LYS A 459 0.18 -13.22 13.10
C LYS A 459 -1.27 -12.76 12.89
N TYR A 460 -1.66 -12.49 11.64
CA TYR A 460 -3.01 -12.04 11.30
C TYR A 460 -3.99 -13.19 11.17
N ASN A 461 -3.50 -14.38 10.79
CA ASN A 461 -4.31 -15.56 10.56
C ASN A 461 -3.98 -16.74 11.50
N ASP A 462 -3.08 -16.53 12.46
CA ASP A 462 -2.61 -17.57 13.40
C ASP A 462 -2.18 -18.84 12.67
N THR A 463 -1.34 -18.69 11.65
CA THR A 463 -0.87 -19.80 10.82
C THR A 463 0.56 -19.55 10.35
N TYR A 464 1.20 -20.58 9.84
CA TYR A 464 2.53 -20.48 9.27
C TYR A 464 2.47 -20.54 7.74
N ARG A 465 3.29 -19.72 7.06
CA ARG A 465 3.31 -19.62 5.61
C ARG A 465 4.74 -19.66 5.07
N PHE A 466 4.90 -20.24 3.89
CA PHE A 466 6.12 -20.08 3.10
C PHE A 466 6.09 -18.77 2.34
N LEU A 467 7.19 -18.01 2.40
CA LEU A 467 7.33 -16.66 1.83
C LEU A 467 8.65 -16.57 1.06
N PRO A 468 8.67 -15.92 -0.10
CA PRO A 468 9.90 -15.67 -0.85
C PRO A 468 10.81 -14.70 -0.11
N LEU A 469 12.11 -14.82 -0.31
CA LEU A 469 13.12 -14.06 0.41
C LEU A 469 13.44 -12.69 -0.23
N ASN A 470 12.97 -12.40 -1.44
CA ASN A 470 13.34 -11.17 -2.15
C ASN A 470 13.00 -9.88 -1.37
N GLY A 471 11.91 -9.88 -0.58
CA GLY A 471 11.58 -8.78 0.31
C GLY A 471 12.61 -8.58 1.43
N ASP A 472 13.14 -9.68 1.98
CA ASP A 472 14.22 -9.63 2.96
C ASP A 472 15.54 -9.17 2.32
N MET A 473 15.87 -9.63 1.10
CA MET A 473 17.09 -9.25 0.39
C MET A 473 17.13 -7.74 0.12
N ALA A 474 16.04 -7.20 -0.39
CA ALA A 474 15.88 -5.75 -0.55
C ALA A 474 15.97 -5.02 0.80
N GLY A 475 15.36 -5.59 1.85
CA GLY A 475 15.41 -5.08 3.21
C GLY A 475 16.83 -5.06 3.79
N LEU A 476 17.64 -6.11 3.56
CA LEU A 476 19.04 -6.15 3.97
C LEU A 476 19.86 -5.03 3.31
N CYS A 477 19.59 -4.74 2.04
CA CYS A 477 20.18 -3.60 1.34
C CYS A 477 19.79 -2.28 2.01
N ALA A 478 18.51 -2.06 2.28
CA ALA A 478 18.02 -0.86 2.97
C ALA A 478 18.62 -0.69 4.39
N ARG A 479 18.76 -1.80 5.14
CA ARG A 479 19.43 -1.80 6.44
C ARG A 479 20.91 -1.47 6.33
N THR A 480 21.58 -2.00 5.30
CA THR A 480 23.01 -1.73 5.06
C THR A 480 23.24 -0.24 4.77
N ASP A 481 22.36 0.38 3.96
CA ASP A 481 22.40 1.82 3.70
C ASP A 481 22.29 2.66 4.96
N LYS A 482 21.41 2.23 5.89
CA LYS A 482 21.18 2.95 7.15
C LYS A 482 22.31 2.75 8.17
N THR A 483 22.94 1.57 8.21
CA THR A 483 23.94 1.23 9.25
C THR A 483 25.38 1.43 8.81
N ARG A 484 25.60 1.47 7.51
CA ARG A 484 26.89 1.68 6.84
C ARG A 484 26.64 2.53 5.60
N ASP A 485 27.01 2.00 4.44
CA ASP A 485 26.82 2.65 3.14
C ASP A 485 26.37 1.64 2.10
N PRO A 486 25.72 2.09 1.01
CA PRO A 486 25.21 1.21 -0.04
C PRO A 486 26.25 0.38 -0.79
N TRP A 487 27.51 0.78 -0.76
CA TRP A 487 28.63 0.03 -1.35
C TRP A 487 29.20 -1.07 -0.46
N PHE A 488 28.64 -1.29 0.71
CA PHE A 488 28.96 -2.48 1.51
C PHE A 488 28.08 -3.66 1.05
N SER A 489 28.67 -4.87 1.07
CA SER A 489 27.91 -6.10 0.81
C SER A 489 26.80 -6.27 1.86
N PRO A 490 25.54 -6.56 1.46
CA PRO A 490 24.45 -6.84 2.39
C PRO A 490 24.54 -8.24 3.03
N GLY A 491 25.42 -9.12 2.50
CA GLY A 491 25.61 -10.49 2.97
C GLY A 491 26.58 -10.64 4.15
N GLY A 492 26.69 -11.88 4.62
CA GLY A 492 27.59 -12.30 5.68
C GLY A 492 27.06 -12.12 7.09
N PHE A 493 27.81 -12.64 8.08
CA PHE A 493 27.41 -12.71 9.49
C PHE A 493 27.08 -11.34 10.13
N ASN A 494 27.77 -10.29 9.71
CA ASN A 494 27.58 -8.95 10.29
C ASN A 494 26.31 -8.24 9.80
N ARG A 495 25.84 -8.49 8.59
CA ARG A 495 24.76 -7.73 7.94
C ARG A 495 23.69 -8.59 7.31
N GLY A 496 24.00 -9.82 6.92
CA GLY A 496 23.12 -10.72 6.16
C GLY A 496 22.07 -11.46 6.99
N GLN A 497 21.92 -11.19 8.30
CA GLN A 497 20.96 -11.88 9.13
C GLN A 497 19.53 -11.57 8.78
N ILE A 498 18.73 -12.60 8.51
CA ILE A 498 17.33 -12.54 8.09
C ILE A 498 16.42 -12.60 9.31
N LYS A 499 15.39 -11.75 9.32
CA LYS A 499 14.41 -11.67 10.40
C LYS A 499 13.19 -12.56 10.16
N ASN A 500 12.44 -12.85 11.24
CA ASN A 500 11.15 -13.55 11.18
C ASN A 500 11.23 -14.92 10.47
N VAL A 501 12.28 -15.69 10.71
CA VAL A 501 12.46 -17.03 10.16
C VAL A 501 12.20 -18.06 11.24
N VAL A 502 11.24 -18.96 11.01
CA VAL A 502 11.04 -20.17 11.84
C VAL A 502 11.93 -21.29 11.32
N ARG A 503 11.95 -21.49 10.00
CA ARG A 503 12.86 -22.38 9.29
C ARG A 503 12.94 -21.97 7.82
N MET A 504 13.94 -22.44 7.12
CA MET A 504 14.02 -22.34 5.68
C MET A 504 13.20 -23.45 5.01
N SER A 505 12.80 -23.28 3.74
CA SER A 505 12.20 -24.37 2.94
C SER A 505 13.18 -25.52 2.76
N TRP A 506 14.44 -25.19 2.56
CA TRP A 506 15.59 -26.09 2.50
C TRP A 506 16.86 -25.35 2.94
N ASN A 507 17.91 -26.06 3.30
CA ASN A 507 19.16 -25.48 3.79
C ASN A 507 20.34 -26.04 2.98
N PRO A 508 20.93 -25.28 2.04
CA PRO A 508 21.96 -25.80 1.14
C PRO A 508 23.23 -26.20 1.89
N GLY A 509 23.72 -27.42 1.64
CA GLY A 509 25.01 -27.92 2.06
C GLY A 509 26.17 -27.23 1.31
N GLN A 510 27.42 -27.57 1.61
CA GLN A 510 28.59 -26.91 0.99
C GLN A 510 28.61 -27.11 -0.53
N THR A 511 28.44 -28.33 -1.00
CA THR A 511 28.43 -28.67 -2.43
C THR A 511 27.32 -27.92 -3.18
N GLU A 512 26.13 -27.89 -2.60
CA GLU A 512 24.98 -27.17 -3.18
C GLU A 512 25.21 -25.67 -3.22
N ARG A 513 25.84 -25.09 -2.18
CA ARG A 513 26.22 -23.67 -2.18
C ARG A 513 27.21 -23.34 -3.29
N ASP A 514 28.17 -24.23 -3.54
CA ASP A 514 29.16 -24.03 -4.59
C ASP A 514 28.50 -24.02 -5.98
N VAL A 515 27.56 -24.92 -6.23
CA VAL A 515 26.77 -24.99 -7.48
C VAL A 515 25.90 -23.75 -7.64
N LEU A 516 25.13 -23.36 -6.62
CA LEU A 516 24.29 -22.16 -6.61
C LEU A 516 25.12 -20.90 -6.89
N TYR A 517 26.21 -20.75 -6.14
CA TYR A 517 27.04 -19.56 -6.23
C TYR A 517 27.76 -19.46 -7.59
N THR A 518 28.16 -20.58 -8.18
CA THR A 518 28.73 -20.61 -9.54
C THR A 518 27.71 -20.10 -10.57
N SER A 519 26.45 -20.46 -10.43
CA SER A 519 25.35 -20.04 -11.31
C SER A 519 24.84 -18.62 -11.06
N GLY A 520 25.42 -17.89 -10.08
CA GLY A 520 25.00 -16.51 -9.75
C GLY A 520 23.79 -16.42 -8.85
N VAL A 521 23.42 -17.50 -8.16
CA VAL A 521 22.39 -17.54 -7.12
C VAL A 521 23.05 -17.32 -5.76
N ASN A 522 22.45 -16.50 -4.91
CA ASN A 522 22.98 -16.19 -3.59
C ASN A 522 22.37 -17.11 -2.53
N PRO A 523 23.16 -18.05 -1.96
CA PRO A 523 22.65 -18.97 -0.96
C PRO A 523 22.20 -18.25 0.30
N VAL A 524 21.06 -18.67 0.83
CA VAL A 524 20.60 -18.31 2.18
C VAL A 524 20.71 -19.55 3.04
N VAL A 525 21.45 -19.46 4.13
CA VAL A 525 21.87 -20.62 4.92
C VAL A 525 21.55 -20.41 6.39
N SER A 526 21.01 -21.41 7.04
CA SER A 526 20.84 -21.44 8.49
C SER A 526 22.03 -22.16 9.12
N PHE A 527 22.84 -21.42 9.88
CA PHE A 527 23.97 -21.97 10.62
C PHE A 527 23.58 -22.21 12.08
N PRO A 528 23.96 -23.36 12.68
CA PRO A 528 23.71 -23.63 14.07
C PRO A 528 24.36 -22.55 14.96
N GLY A 529 23.56 -21.91 15.82
CA GLY A 529 24.03 -20.85 16.72
C GLY A 529 24.15 -19.44 16.13
N GLU A 530 24.16 -19.31 14.79
CA GLU A 530 24.36 -18.01 14.11
C GLU A 530 23.08 -17.48 13.42
N GLY A 531 22.06 -18.34 13.28
CA GLY A 531 20.80 -18.00 12.63
C GLY A 531 20.83 -18.15 11.11
N THR A 532 19.83 -17.57 10.45
CA THR A 532 19.68 -17.60 8.98
C THR A 532 20.31 -16.37 8.35
N ILE A 533 21.20 -16.59 7.38
CA ILE A 533 22.09 -15.56 6.86
C ILE A 533 22.12 -15.61 5.33
N LEU A 534 22.10 -14.44 4.67
CA LEU A 534 22.46 -14.31 3.28
C LEU A 534 23.97 -14.55 3.11
N TYR A 535 24.34 -15.59 2.37
CA TYR A 535 25.72 -16.03 2.21
C TYR A 535 26.24 -15.88 0.77
N GLY A 536 25.88 -14.75 0.15
CA GLY A 536 26.30 -14.38 -1.20
C GLY A 536 26.03 -12.91 -1.52
N ASP A 537 26.67 -12.40 -2.56
CA ASP A 537 26.57 -11.01 -3.01
C ASP A 537 26.69 -10.84 -4.53
N LYS A 538 26.40 -11.89 -5.30
CA LYS A 538 26.45 -11.86 -6.76
C LYS A 538 25.19 -11.23 -7.34
N THR A 539 25.38 -10.49 -8.44
CA THR A 539 24.30 -10.11 -9.36
C THR A 539 23.99 -11.24 -10.34
N LEU A 540 22.94 -11.11 -11.14
CA LEU A 540 22.61 -12.06 -12.21
C LEU A 540 23.54 -11.97 -13.43
N GLN A 541 24.60 -11.17 -13.38
CA GLN A 541 25.53 -11.04 -14.49
C GLN A 541 26.41 -12.28 -14.62
N THR A 542 26.35 -12.93 -15.79
CA THR A 542 27.12 -14.14 -16.09
C THR A 542 28.54 -13.82 -16.56
N LYS A 543 28.73 -12.69 -17.27
CA LYS A 543 30.05 -12.27 -17.73
C LYS A 543 30.87 -11.70 -16.58
N PRO A 544 32.12 -12.16 -16.37
CA PRO A 544 32.99 -11.59 -15.35
C PRO A 544 33.21 -10.09 -15.60
N SER A 545 32.85 -9.27 -14.63
CA SER A 545 33.04 -7.82 -14.63
C SER A 545 33.07 -7.24 -13.22
N ALA A 546 33.31 -5.95 -13.07
CA ALA A 546 33.20 -5.28 -11.79
C ALA A 546 31.75 -5.32 -11.25
N PHE A 547 30.75 -5.44 -12.14
CA PHE A 547 29.33 -5.41 -11.83
C PHE A 547 28.72 -6.79 -11.50
N ASP A 548 29.53 -7.83 -11.41
CA ASP A 548 29.10 -9.16 -10.96
C ASP A 548 28.80 -9.23 -9.46
N ARG A 549 29.05 -8.12 -8.72
CA ARG A 549 28.78 -7.96 -7.30
C ARG A 549 27.78 -6.85 -7.03
N ILE A 550 26.81 -7.13 -6.15
CA ILE A 550 25.76 -6.18 -5.84
C ILE A 550 26.28 -4.89 -5.17
N ASN A 551 27.33 -5.01 -4.35
CA ASN A 551 27.93 -3.85 -3.69
C ASN A 551 28.51 -2.86 -4.71
N VAL A 552 29.20 -3.35 -5.76
CA VAL A 552 29.74 -2.50 -6.83
C VAL A 552 28.60 -1.91 -7.67
N ARG A 553 27.61 -2.72 -8.05
CA ARG A 553 26.45 -2.21 -8.81
C ARG A 553 25.73 -1.10 -8.04
N ARG A 554 25.50 -1.27 -6.75
CA ARG A 554 24.85 -0.26 -5.91
C ARG A 554 25.73 0.98 -5.70
N LEU A 555 27.05 0.82 -5.59
CA LEU A 555 27.98 1.95 -5.62
C LEU A 555 27.77 2.79 -6.89
N PHE A 556 27.79 2.18 -8.07
CA PHE A 556 27.64 2.91 -9.32
C PHE A 556 26.26 3.56 -9.46
N ILE A 557 25.18 2.88 -9.02
CA ILE A 557 23.83 3.48 -9.00
C ILE A 557 23.82 4.80 -8.22
N ILE A 558 24.47 4.85 -7.05
CA ILE A 558 24.55 6.08 -6.26
C ILE A 558 25.37 7.15 -6.94
N LEU A 559 26.55 6.77 -7.46
CA LEU A 559 27.44 7.69 -8.14
C LEU A 559 26.75 8.30 -9.36
N GLU A 560 26.19 7.46 -10.23
CA GLU A 560 25.47 7.87 -11.44
C GLU A 560 24.28 8.78 -11.08
N LYS A 561 23.46 8.40 -10.11
CA LYS A 561 22.29 9.15 -9.69
C LYS A 561 22.63 10.49 -9.06
N ALA A 562 23.65 10.53 -8.18
CA ALA A 562 24.06 11.74 -7.48
C ALA A 562 24.72 12.73 -8.45
N ILE A 563 25.65 12.26 -9.27
CA ILE A 563 26.36 13.08 -10.24
C ILE A 563 25.41 13.58 -11.35
N ALA A 564 24.52 12.71 -11.87
CA ALA A 564 23.55 13.12 -12.88
C ALA A 564 22.60 14.21 -12.35
N ARG A 565 22.15 14.11 -11.08
CA ARG A 565 21.33 15.16 -10.47
C ARG A 565 22.10 16.47 -10.34
N ALA A 566 23.35 16.42 -9.93
CA ALA A 566 24.20 17.62 -9.83
C ALA A 566 24.52 18.20 -11.21
N ALA A 567 24.80 17.36 -12.20
CA ALA A 567 25.07 17.79 -13.58
C ALA A 567 23.86 18.48 -14.25
N LYS A 568 22.61 18.23 -13.81
CA LYS A 568 21.43 18.96 -14.33
C LYS A 568 21.52 20.48 -14.14
N TYR A 569 22.25 20.95 -13.15
CA TYR A 569 22.45 22.40 -12.92
C TYR A 569 23.43 23.03 -13.91
N SER A 570 24.23 22.24 -14.64
CA SER A 570 25.10 22.71 -15.71
C SER A 570 24.42 22.69 -17.11
N LEU A 571 23.17 22.25 -17.19
CA LEU A 571 22.40 22.32 -18.44
C LEU A 571 22.11 23.80 -18.81
N PHE A 572 22.24 24.11 -20.09
CA PHE A 572 22.09 25.44 -20.66
C PHE A 572 23.22 26.43 -20.34
N GLU A 573 24.28 26.00 -19.61
CA GLU A 573 25.49 26.77 -19.45
C GLU A 573 26.42 26.58 -20.65
N PHE A 574 27.39 27.49 -20.82
CA PHE A 574 28.37 27.39 -21.90
C PHE A 574 29.38 26.26 -21.64
N ASN A 575 29.77 25.52 -22.68
CA ASN A 575 30.85 24.53 -22.58
C ASN A 575 32.20 25.24 -22.71
N ASP A 576 32.60 25.97 -21.68
CA ASP A 576 33.88 26.67 -21.56
C ASP A 576 34.79 26.05 -20.48
N GLU A 577 35.99 26.56 -20.34
CA GLU A 577 36.94 26.08 -19.34
C GLU A 577 36.44 26.26 -17.92
N PHE A 578 35.67 27.35 -17.66
CA PHE A 578 35.12 27.65 -16.37
C PHE A 578 34.05 26.61 -15.95
N THR A 579 33.08 26.32 -16.81
CA THR A 579 32.03 25.32 -16.53
C THR A 579 32.64 23.92 -16.37
N ARG A 580 33.63 23.54 -17.15
CA ARG A 580 34.36 22.26 -17.00
C ARG A 580 35.08 22.17 -15.67
N ALA A 581 35.79 23.23 -15.27
CA ALA A 581 36.48 23.29 -13.96
C ALA A 581 35.48 23.26 -12.80
N GLN A 582 34.33 23.94 -12.93
CA GLN A 582 33.24 23.90 -11.94
C GLN A 582 32.68 22.49 -11.78
N PHE A 583 32.42 21.76 -12.87
CA PHE A 583 31.98 20.37 -12.82
C PHE A 583 32.98 19.47 -12.08
N VAL A 584 34.28 19.56 -12.41
CA VAL A 584 35.34 18.80 -11.74
C VAL A 584 35.37 19.15 -10.25
N SER A 585 35.33 20.44 -9.91
CA SER A 585 35.32 20.91 -8.52
C SER A 585 34.13 20.47 -7.70
N MET A 586 33.00 20.17 -8.36
CA MET A 586 31.80 19.61 -7.73
C MET A 586 31.91 18.10 -7.52
N VAL A 587 32.45 17.36 -8.51
CA VAL A 587 32.49 15.89 -8.49
C VAL A 587 33.65 15.36 -7.65
N ASP A 588 34.83 15.99 -7.68
CA ASP A 588 36.03 15.51 -6.99
C ASP A 588 35.88 15.39 -5.47
N PRO A 589 35.34 16.38 -4.73
CA PRO A 589 35.10 16.24 -3.30
C PRO A 589 34.13 15.11 -2.93
N PHE A 590 33.11 14.90 -3.75
CA PHE A 590 32.14 13.81 -3.55
C PHE A 590 32.80 12.44 -3.70
N LEU A 591 33.61 12.23 -4.75
CA LEU A 591 34.32 10.98 -4.94
C LEU A 591 35.38 10.75 -3.88
N ARG A 592 36.04 11.81 -3.39
CA ARG A 592 37.00 11.79 -2.30
C ARG A 592 36.34 11.38 -0.97
N ASP A 593 35.13 11.86 -0.68
CA ASP A 593 34.35 11.41 0.49
C ASP A 593 34.06 9.92 0.41
N ILE A 594 33.59 9.41 -0.73
CA ILE A 594 33.33 7.99 -0.94
C ILE A 594 34.61 7.15 -0.85
N GLN A 595 35.74 7.67 -1.30
CA GLN A 595 37.06 7.03 -1.13
C GLN A 595 37.42 6.95 0.36
N GLY A 596 37.25 8.03 1.12
CA GLY A 596 37.47 8.05 2.57
C GLY A 596 36.55 7.07 3.33
N ARG A 597 35.33 6.86 2.83
CA ARG A 597 34.35 5.88 3.36
C ARG A 597 34.51 4.47 2.77
N ARG A 598 35.64 4.17 2.12
CA ARG A 598 36.03 2.84 1.60
C ARG A 598 35.15 2.32 0.46
N GLY A 599 34.48 3.19 -0.29
CA GLY A 599 33.67 2.79 -1.44
C GLY A 599 34.50 2.54 -2.70
N ILE A 600 35.56 3.31 -2.88
CA ILE A 600 36.47 3.25 -4.03
C ILE A 600 37.94 3.26 -3.57
N PHE A 601 38.78 2.58 -4.30
CA PHE A 601 40.22 2.60 -4.05
C PHE A 601 40.88 3.83 -4.67
N ASP A 602 40.47 4.18 -5.91
CA ASP A 602 41.05 5.27 -6.67
C ASP A 602 40.05 5.77 -7.72
N TYR A 603 40.15 7.03 -8.10
CA TYR A 603 39.29 7.62 -9.11
C TYR A 603 40.04 8.70 -9.92
N ARG A 604 39.53 9.03 -11.08
CA ARG A 604 39.98 10.14 -11.92
C ARG A 604 38.80 10.75 -12.64
N VAL A 605 38.66 12.07 -12.56
CA VAL A 605 37.68 12.84 -13.32
C VAL A 605 38.44 13.57 -14.45
N VAL A 606 37.95 13.42 -15.67
CA VAL A 606 38.46 14.10 -16.87
C VAL A 606 37.32 14.90 -17.48
N CYS A 607 37.45 16.20 -17.47
CA CYS A 607 36.52 17.13 -18.12
C CYS A 607 37.34 18.36 -18.57
N ASP A 608 38.04 18.20 -19.68
CA ASP A 608 38.94 19.20 -20.20
C ASP A 608 38.87 19.25 -21.76
N THR A 609 39.82 19.86 -22.39
CA THR A 609 39.88 19.97 -23.87
C THR A 609 40.16 18.64 -24.58
N THR A 610 40.57 17.59 -23.86
CA THR A 610 40.86 16.28 -24.46
C THR A 610 39.58 15.50 -24.78
N ASN A 611 38.52 15.65 -23.96
CA ASN A 611 37.24 15.02 -24.19
C ASN A 611 36.12 16.02 -24.62
N ASN A 612 36.33 17.34 -24.46
CA ASN A 612 35.49 18.39 -25.02
C ASN A 612 36.22 19.13 -26.15
N THR A 613 36.34 18.45 -27.27
CA THR A 613 36.94 19.01 -28.51
C THR A 613 36.00 20.05 -29.13
N GLY A 614 36.53 20.86 -30.11
CA GLY A 614 35.70 21.83 -30.84
C GLY A 614 34.45 21.20 -31.45
N GLU A 615 34.55 19.98 -32.01
CA GLU A 615 33.41 19.24 -32.57
C GLU A 615 32.35 18.87 -31.53
N VAL A 616 32.75 18.52 -30.31
CA VAL A 616 31.86 18.24 -29.20
C VAL A 616 31.13 19.51 -28.77
N ILE A 617 31.83 20.63 -28.67
CA ILE A 617 31.28 21.93 -28.32
C ILE A 617 30.29 22.41 -29.39
N ASP A 618 30.67 22.31 -30.68
CA ASP A 618 29.82 22.70 -31.82
C ASP A 618 28.53 21.82 -31.90
N SER A 619 28.57 20.59 -31.39
CA SER A 619 27.38 19.71 -31.29
C SER A 619 26.55 19.93 -30.03
N ASN A 620 26.79 21.01 -29.27
CA ASN A 620 26.10 21.34 -27.99
C ASN A 620 26.21 20.23 -26.96
N ARG A 621 27.30 19.52 -26.91
CA ARG A 621 27.56 18.41 -25.99
C ARG A 621 28.59 18.79 -24.94
N PHE A 622 28.44 18.26 -23.75
CA PHE A 622 29.37 18.36 -22.63
C PHE A 622 29.73 16.95 -22.17
N ILE A 623 31.01 16.60 -22.10
CA ILE A 623 31.51 15.26 -21.77
C ILE A 623 32.37 15.34 -20.52
N GLY A 624 31.98 14.60 -19.48
CA GLY A 624 32.79 14.36 -18.29
C GLY A 624 33.01 12.86 -18.11
N ASP A 625 34.26 12.41 -18.18
CA ASP A 625 34.64 11.00 -17.99
C ASP A 625 35.09 10.77 -16.56
N ILE A 626 34.47 9.78 -15.89
CA ILE A 626 34.73 9.45 -14.50
C ILE A 626 35.22 8.00 -14.41
N TYR A 627 36.50 7.83 -14.14
CA TYR A 627 37.17 6.53 -14.00
C TYR A 627 37.18 6.15 -12.51
N ILE A 628 36.72 4.93 -12.18
CA ILE A 628 36.57 4.46 -10.80
C ILE A 628 37.16 3.06 -10.65
N LYS A 629 37.95 2.88 -9.60
CA LYS A 629 38.39 1.55 -9.12
C LYS A 629 37.58 1.19 -7.88
N PRO A 630 36.50 0.39 -8.00
CA PRO A 630 35.61 0.07 -6.88
C PRO A 630 36.28 -0.85 -5.86
N ALA A 631 35.93 -0.71 -4.60
CA ALA A 631 36.28 -1.65 -3.56
C ALA A 631 35.48 -2.96 -3.71
N ARG A 632 36.15 -4.09 -3.61
CA ARG A 632 35.54 -5.43 -3.70
C ARG A 632 35.39 -6.06 -2.34
N SER A 633 34.31 -6.82 -2.15
CA SER A 633 34.10 -7.64 -0.95
C SER A 633 35.06 -8.85 -0.93
N ILE A 634 35.45 -9.29 0.26
CA ILE A 634 36.22 -10.52 0.46
C ILE A 634 35.22 -11.68 0.45
N ASN A 635 35.39 -12.61 -0.48
CA ASN A 635 34.56 -13.81 -0.59
C ASN A 635 35.29 -15.09 -0.16
N PHE A 636 36.63 -15.09 -0.25
CA PHE A 636 37.45 -16.25 0.10
C PHE A 636 38.56 -15.82 1.05
N ILE A 637 38.75 -16.58 2.12
CA ILE A 637 39.82 -16.40 3.09
C ILE A 637 40.61 -17.72 3.13
N LEU A 638 41.87 -17.69 2.73
CA LEU A 638 42.77 -18.80 2.89
C LEU A 638 43.59 -18.60 4.16
N LEU A 639 43.48 -19.54 5.09
CA LEU A 639 44.24 -19.55 6.33
C LEU A 639 45.26 -20.68 6.26
N ASN A 640 46.56 -20.34 6.22
CA ASN A 640 47.65 -21.30 6.23
C ASN A 640 48.19 -21.43 7.66
N PHE A 641 48.00 -22.60 8.28
CA PHE A 641 48.57 -22.93 9.57
C PHE A 641 49.83 -23.76 9.33
N VAL A 642 51.01 -23.22 9.64
CA VAL A 642 52.29 -23.89 9.48
C VAL A 642 52.79 -24.33 10.87
N ALA A 643 52.83 -25.63 11.09
CA ALA A 643 53.43 -26.23 12.28
C ALA A 643 54.95 -26.28 12.14
N VAL A 644 55.68 -25.64 13.03
CA VAL A 644 57.13 -25.57 12.99
C VAL A 644 57.71 -26.41 14.16
N ARG A 645 58.84 -27.06 13.96
CA ARG A 645 59.56 -27.80 14.99
C ARG A 645 60.14 -26.84 16.04
N THR A 646 60.17 -27.29 17.30
CA THR A 646 60.79 -26.53 18.41
C THR A 646 62.26 -26.25 18.08
N GLY A 647 62.66 -24.99 17.93
CA GLY A 647 64.04 -24.59 17.59
C GLY A 647 64.26 -23.98 16.23
N VAL A 648 63.26 -23.88 15.37
CA VAL A 648 63.32 -23.14 14.09
C VAL A 648 62.81 -21.70 14.31
N SER A 649 63.58 -20.71 13.87
CA SER A 649 63.13 -19.31 13.96
C SER A 649 61.99 -19.05 12.96
N PHE A 650 60.96 -18.29 13.34
CA PHE A 650 59.83 -17.95 12.46
C PHE A 650 60.26 -17.18 11.21
N ASP A 651 61.35 -16.37 11.28
CA ASP A 651 61.88 -15.59 10.16
C ASP A 651 62.44 -16.49 9.04
N GLU A 652 62.89 -17.70 9.37
CA GLU A 652 63.41 -18.69 8.39
C GLU A 652 62.25 -19.40 7.62
N VAL A 653 61.08 -19.44 8.20
CA VAL A 653 59.87 -20.09 7.62
C VAL A 653 59.08 -19.11 6.77
N VAL A 654 58.95 -17.85 7.21
CA VAL A 654 58.17 -16.78 6.53
C VAL A 654 58.75 -16.44 5.14
N GLY A 655 60.03 -16.65 4.91
CA GLY A 655 60.70 -16.41 3.61
C GLY A 655 60.54 -17.51 2.56
N LYS A 656 59.83 -18.63 2.87
CA LYS A 656 59.70 -19.80 1.95
C LYS A 656 58.26 -20.07 1.44
N PHE A 657 57.31 -19.21 1.77
CA PHE A 657 55.91 -19.36 1.32
C PHE A 657 55.42 -18.15 0.54
#